data_70ac9bef16f3c9d348d06cbcfe7883f8
#
_entry.id   70ac9bef16f3c9d348d06cbcfe7883f8
#
_cell.length_a   1.000
_cell.length_b   1.000
_cell.length_c   1.000
_cell.angle_alpha   90.00
_cell.angle_beta   90.00
_cell.angle_gamma   90.00
#
_symmetry.space_group_name_H-M   'P 1'
#
loop_
_entity.id
_entity.type
_entity.pdbx_description
1 polymer ?
#
loop_
_entity_poly.entity_id
_entity_poly.type
_entity_poly.pdbx_seq_one_letter_code
_entity_poly.pdbx_strand_id
1 'polypeptide(L)'
;MRLLHFNHSKRLVSTDFSGKSIPPYAILSHRWGNSEVLFEDIGGNTYKKKKGYQKIEFCAEQAAKDQLQYFWIDTCCINKWNLRELSRAINSMFRWYRDAARCYVFLPDVSVPTAADIRQEPALEASFRASEWFTRGWTLQELIAPASIEFFSSEGRRIGDKRSLEQLIHEITRIPVKALQNCLLDEFTVHERMEWAKHRQTTEEEDEVYCLLGLLNIFMSTSYGEGKEQAWRRLQIEVEAADAAPSIIPFSQNDHFVGQELQLAELEASLFTGKQTTMMAITGPGGTGKSQLALELAYQTRQKNKNCSVFWIDASDADSLYQSYANIAQKLDIPGWADEKADIRQLVKLYLSRKGSKQWLLIFDNVDRINLGSSGMSTALGAANLIDYLPQSKLCSIIFTTTNSKITKRLELQEIVELGEMTPDVARRTLQNYLKTPILESEQQEARPLLQELSYLPLAIVQAAAYINTRNTTLGHYRLQLLRQKEEARERSLVPSERRLQEYGTTGPVATTLLISMNQIRGSDPLAAEYMFLAASVDRKDIPLDLLEAPSPREREAAIRILNSYRLVTRRPAESALDLHQLVHSALRGWLQKQERLDQWSQHATSRLLRVFPDHNHGNRSKWRRLLPHARYALSHEVPKEGKGDRIDLTWKCAMALHTDGRYDEAEELFVQVMETFKRVLGEEHPDTLTSMANLASTVLGEEHPDTLTSMANLASTYRNQGRWKEAEELQAKELGICSRVLGEEHPSMLTSMANLASTFRNQGRWKEAEELELQVMETRKRVLGEEHPDTLTSMANLASTYRNQGRWKEAEELDVQVMETFKRVLGEEHPDTLTSMANLASTYRNQGRWKEAEELQAKELGICSRVLGEEHPDTLTSMNNLAFTLNGQGLTSNAISLMEDCCGLRAVVLGPRHPFTISSREALATWQLEAMEISVQNNT
;
A
#
# COMPACT_ATOMS: atom_id res chain seq x y z
N MET A 1 20.27 0.07 4.47
CA MET A 1 21.58 -0.42 3.96
C MET A 1 22.37 0.75 3.43
N ARG A 2 23.66 0.86 3.76
CA ARG A 2 24.55 1.89 3.17
C ARG A 2 25.35 1.28 2.04
N LEU A 3 25.54 2.05 0.96
CA LEU A 3 26.38 1.68 -0.18
C LEU A 3 27.43 2.76 -0.43
N LEU A 4 28.58 2.34 -0.94
CA LEU A 4 29.68 3.20 -1.33
C LEU A 4 29.63 3.47 -2.83
N HIS A 5 30.11 4.66 -3.23
CA HIS A 5 30.37 5.04 -4.61
C HIS A 5 31.40 6.16 -4.67
N PHE A 6 32.02 6.33 -5.81
CA PHE A 6 32.87 7.49 -6.06
C PHE A 6 32.05 8.62 -6.72
N ASN A 7 32.11 9.83 -6.15
CA ASN A 7 31.50 11.00 -6.76
C ASN A 7 32.32 11.52 -7.95
N HIS A 8 31.80 12.53 -8.67
CA HIS A 8 32.48 13.16 -9.82
C HIS A 8 33.89 13.66 -9.50
N SER A 9 34.17 13.99 -8.24
CA SER A 9 35.52 14.43 -7.78
C SER A 9 36.39 13.25 -7.34
N LYS A 10 36.07 12.02 -7.67
CA LYS A 10 36.76 10.77 -7.28
C LYS A 10 36.95 10.66 -5.75
N ARG A 11 36.00 11.19 -4.98
CA ARG A 11 35.95 11.01 -3.53
C ARG A 11 34.99 9.89 -3.17
N LEU A 12 35.39 9.01 -2.26
CA LEU A 12 34.54 7.96 -1.74
C LEU A 12 33.41 8.56 -0.88
N VAL A 13 32.18 8.20 -1.19
CA VAL A 13 30.94 8.67 -0.52
C VAL A 13 30.13 7.46 -0.09
N SER A 14 29.52 7.55 1.09
CA SER A 14 28.57 6.57 1.61
C SER A 14 27.15 7.14 1.52
N THR A 15 26.24 6.40 0.90
CA THR A 15 24.82 6.76 0.75
C THR A 15 23.96 5.75 1.49
N ASP A 16 23.03 6.24 2.33
CA ASP A 16 22.09 5.38 3.07
C ASP A 16 20.78 5.19 2.30
N PHE A 17 20.43 3.93 2.03
CA PHE A 17 19.21 3.49 1.37
C PHE A 17 18.17 2.94 2.34
N SER A 18 18.28 3.23 3.64
CA SER A 18 17.26 2.79 4.62
C SER A 18 15.89 3.39 4.28
N GLY A 19 14.91 2.55 4.02
CA GLY A 19 13.56 2.97 3.62
C GLY A 19 13.41 3.40 2.15
N LYS A 20 14.43 3.14 1.31
CA LYS A 20 14.42 3.44 -0.14
C LYS A 20 14.69 2.17 -0.94
N SER A 21 14.32 2.18 -2.22
CA SER A 21 14.72 1.12 -3.16
C SER A 21 16.25 1.06 -3.25
N ILE A 22 16.83 -0.14 -3.13
CA ILE A 22 18.27 -0.36 -3.19
C ILE A 22 18.64 -0.57 -4.66
N PRO A 23 19.55 0.26 -5.24
CA PRO A 23 20.00 0.06 -6.61
C PRO A 23 20.85 -1.21 -6.73
N PRO A 24 21.08 -1.75 -7.95
CA PRO A 24 22.03 -2.83 -8.17
C PRO A 24 23.42 -2.46 -7.65
N TYR A 25 24.06 -3.38 -6.93
CA TYR A 25 25.36 -3.14 -6.30
C TYR A 25 26.27 -4.37 -6.35
N ALA A 26 27.57 -4.12 -6.31
CA ALA A 26 28.59 -5.14 -6.08
C ALA A 26 28.84 -5.31 -4.58
N ILE A 27 29.30 -6.48 -4.16
CA ILE A 27 29.69 -6.75 -2.77
C ILE A 27 31.10 -7.35 -2.74
N LEU A 28 31.93 -6.87 -1.81
CA LEU A 28 33.29 -7.38 -1.61
C LEU A 28 33.30 -8.40 -0.48
N SER A 29 33.78 -9.58 -0.77
CA SER A 29 34.15 -10.57 0.23
C SER A 29 35.67 -10.60 0.40
N HIS A 30 36.15 -10.35 1.61
CA HIS A 30 37.59 -10.27 1.86
C HIS A 30 37.94 -10.62 3.30
N ARG A 31 39.19 -11.01 3.52
CA ARG A 31 39.73 -11.16 4.87
C ARG A 31 40.21 -9.81 5.40
N TRP A 32 39.91 -9.51 6.67
CA TRP A 32 40.37 -8.31 7.34
C TRP A 32 41.88 -8.35 7.63
N GLY A 33 42.54 -7.25 7.37
CA GLY A 33 43.96 -7.03 7.70
C GLY A 33 44.14 -6.02 8.83
N ASN A 34 45.39 -5.79 9.21
CA ASN A 34 45.74 -4.89 10.33
C ASN A 34 45.48 -3.42 10.09
N SER A 35 45.10 -2.97 8.89
CA SER A 35 44.92 -1.55 8.53
C SER A 35 43.80 -1.38 7.53
N GLU A 36 42.58 -1.82 7.94
CA GLU A 36 41.37 -1.66 7.14
C GLU A 36 40.86 -0.22 7.18
N VAL A 37 40.16 0.19 6.15
CA VAL A 37 39.34 1.40 6.14
C VAL A 37 38.04 1.11 6.85
N LEU A 38 37.72 1.85 7.90
CA LEU A 38 36.53 1.69 8.72
C LEU A 38 35.48 2.75 8.36
N PHE A 39 34.24 2.54 8.85
CA PHE A 39 33.12 3.46 8.64
C PHE A 39 33.47 4.92 8.99
N GLU A 40 34.18 5.15 10.10
CA GLU A 40 34.58 6.47 10.59
C GLU A 40 35.61 7.17 9.71
N ASP A 41 36.40 6.45 8.93
CA ASP A 41 37.43 7.01 8.04
C ASP A 41 36.83 7.70 6.81
N ILE A 42 35.60 7.31 6.37
CA ILE A 42 35.00 7.75 5.11
C ILE A 42 34.71 9.26 5.10
N GLY A 43 34.42 9.84 6.28
CA GLY A 43 34.19 11.29 6.44
C GLY A 43 35.44 12.17 6.24
N GLY A 44 36.65 11.59 6.31
CA GLY A 44 37.93 12.28 6.19
C GLY A 44 38.64 12.03 4.85
N ASN A 45 39.91 12.48 4.76
CA ASN A 45 40.81 12.17 3.61
C ASN A 45 41.90 11.16 3.98
N THR A 46 41.87 10.63 5.21
CA THR A 46 42.92 9.76 5.75
C THR A 46 42.86 8.32 5.28
N TYR A 47 41.68 7.89 4.81
CA TYR A 47 41.43 6.51 4.35
C TYR A 47 42.35 6.05 3.23
N LYS A 48 42.79 6.99 2.35
CA LYS A 48 43.71 6.69 1.23
C LYS A 48 45.13 6.25 1.66
N LYS A 49 45.52 6.52 2.91
CA LYS A 49 46.82 6.13 3.48
C LYS A 49 46.78 4.72 4.11
N LYS A 50 45.62 4.13 4.31
CA LYS A 50 45.43 2.80 4.89
C LYS A 50 45.62 1.71 3.82
N LYS A 51 46.29 0.61 4.19
CA LYS A 51 46.51 -0.53 3.25
C LYS A 51 45.20 -1.13 2.72
N GLY A 52 44.13 -1.14 3.54
CA GLY A 52 42.83 -1.59 3.12
C GLY A 52 42.15 -0.80 2.00
N TYR A 53 42.66 0.40 1.69
CA TYR A 53 42.16 1.24 0.59
C TYR A 53 42.30 0.57 -0.78
N GLN A 54 43.36 -0.21 -1.00
CA GLN A 54 43.54 -0.99 -2.25
C GLN A 54 42.38 -1.93 -2.54
N LYS A 55 41.76 -2.50 -1.51
CA LYS A 55 40.56 -3.38 -1.65
C LYS A 55 39.34 -2.58 -2.10
N ILE A 56 39.19 -1.34 -1.63
CA ILE A 56 38.12 -0.44 -2.04
C ILE A 56 38.29 -0.03 -3.49
N GLU A 57 39.53 0.34 -3.92
CA GLU A 57 39.83 0.65 -5.31
C GLU A 57 39.57 -0.56 -6.21
N PHE A 58 40.06 -1.74 -5.83
CA PHE A 58 39.82 -2.98 -6.54
C PHE A 58 38.30 -3.25 -6.71
N CYS A 59 37.53 -3.19 -5.63
CA CYS A 59 36.08 -3.43 -5.66
C CYS A 59 35.37 -2.43 -6.60
N ALA A 60 35.71 -1.16 -6.50
CA ALA A 60 35.12 -0.12 -7.33
C ALA A 60 35.48 -0.27 -8.82
N GLU A 61 36.73 -0.65 -9.13
CA GLU A 61 37.16 -0.92 -10.52
C GLU A 61 36.44 -2.12 -11.13
N GLN A 62 36.25 -3.20 -10.35
CA GLN A 62 35.50 -4.35 -10.86
C GLN A 62 34.01 -4.01 -11.01
N ALA A 63 33.41 -3.27 -10.04
CA ALA A 63 32.03 -2.80 -10.14
C ALA A 63 31.82 -1.94 -11.40
N ALA A 64 32.78 -1.02 -11.68
CA ALA A 64 32.71 -0.18 -12.89
C ALA A 64 32.79 -1.00 -14.19
N LYS A 65 33.59 -2.08 -14.24
CA LYS A 65 33.65 -2.99 -15.39
C LYS A 65 32.32 -3.71 -15.63
N ASP A 66 31.62 -4.04 -14.55
CA ASP A 66 30.28 -4.68 -14.58
C ASP A 66 29.13 -3.64 -14.64
N GLN A 67 29.40 -2.37 -14.93
CA GLN A 67 28.44 -1.27 -15.04
C GLN A 67 27.65 -1.00 -13.74
N LEU A 68 28.22 -1.31 -12.58
CA LEU A 68 27.62 -1.07 -11.27
C LEU A 68 28.22 0.21 -10.67
N GLN A 69 27.34 1.15 -10.30
CA GLN A 69 27.74 2.41 -9.68
C GLN A 69 28.04 2.26 -8.19
N TYR A 70 27.35 1.34 -7.52
CA TYR A 70 27.38 1.16 -6.09
C TYR A 70 28.06 -0.14 -5.68
N PHE A 71 28.76 -0.11 -4.55
CA PHE A 71 29.35 -1.31 -3.98
C PHE A 71 29.25 -1.28 -2.44
N TRP A 72 29.33 -2.47 -1.84
CA TRP A 72 29.26 -2.67 -0.40
C TRP A 72 30.49 -3.38 0.13
N ILE A 73 31.00 -2.89 1.27
CA ILE A 73 32.13 -3.47 1.97
C ILE A 73 31.83 -3.41 3.47
N ASP A 74 31.90 -4.53 4.18
CA ASP A 74 31.51 -4.68 5.58
C ASP A 74 32.24 -3.73 6.53
N THR A 75 33.56 -3.52 6.34
CA THR A 75 34.38 -2.64 7.17
C THR A 75 33.95 -1.18 7.08
N CYS A 76 33.47 -0.73 5.93
CA CYS A 76 33.16 0.66 5.63
C CYS A 76 31.65 0.99 5.75
N CYS A 77 30.79 0.02 5.51
CA CYS A 77 29.33 0.24 5.43
C CYS A 77 28.61 0.00 6.76
N ILE A 78 29.28 -0.63 7.75
CA ILE A 78 28.70 -0.95 9.07
C ILE A 78 29.36 -0.08 10.16
N ASN A 79 28.55 0.63 10.93
CA ASN A 79 29.04 1.33 12.14
C ASN A 79 29.02 0.35 13.32
N LYS A 80 30.19 -0.20 13.66
CA LYS A 80 30.36 -1.18 14.72
C LYS A 80 30.17 -0.64 16.14
N TRP A 81 30.33 0.65 16.33
CA TRP A 81 30.12 1.32 17.62
C TRP A 81 28.63 1.47 17.96
N ASN A 82 27.76 1.36 16.96
CA ASN A 82 26.31 1.35 17.17
C ASN A 82 25.79 -0.09 17.25
N LEU A 83 25.69 -0.62 18.48
CA LEU A 83 25.26 -2.00 18.72
C LEU A 83 23.93 -2.39 18.07
N ARG A 84 22.97 -1.45 17.98
CA ARG A 84 21.68 -1.70 17.31
C ARG A 84 21.85 -1.85 15.80
N GLU A 85 22.73 -1.04 15.22
CA GLU A 85 23.04 -1.14 13.79
C GLU A 85 23.83 -2.39 13.48
N LEU A 86 24.82 -2.73 14.32
CA LEU A 86 25.61 -3.94 14.18
C LEU A 86 24.73 -5.20 14.23
N SER A 87 23.86 -5.30 15.23
CA SER A 87 22.94 -6.44 15.36
C SER A 87 22.00 -6.56 14.15
N ARG A 88 21.49 -5.45 13.63
CA ARG A 88 20.67 -5.44 12.40
C ARG A 88 21.49 -5.85 11.19
N ALA A 89 22.72 -5.38 11.06
CA ALA A 89 23.62 -5.71 9.96
C ALA A 89 23.92 -7.22 9.93
N ILE A 90 24.30 -7.81 11.07
CA ILE A 90 24.58 -9.23 11.23
C ILE A 90 23.36 -10.08 10.77
N ASN A 91 22.17 -9.76 11.23
CA ASN A 91 20.94 -10.48 10.84
C ASN A 91 20.52 -10.23 9.37
N SER A 92 21.06 -9.21 8.71
CA SER A 92 20.74 -8.89 7.31
C SER A 92 21.82 -9.28 6.32
N MET A 93 23.02 -9.65 6.80
CA MET A 93 24.21 -9.83 5.97
C MET A 93 24.03 -10.91 4.91
N PHE A 94 23.44 -12.04 5.23
CA PHE A 94 23.15 -13.11 4.27
C PHE A 94 22.28 -12.60 3.12
N ARG A 95 21.22 -11.83 3.42
CA ARG A 95 20.35 -11.23 2.42
C ARG A 95 21.10 -10.22 1.57
N TRP A 96 21.98 -9.40 2.15
CA TRP A 96 22.77 -8.43 1.37
C TRP A 96 23.73 -9.11 0.39
N TYR A 97 24.32 -10.24 0.78
CA TYR A 97 25.15 -11.06 -0.13
C TYR A 97 24.30 -11.74 -1.20
N ARG A 98 23.10 -12.24 -0.86
CA ARG A 98 22.17 -12.88 -1.79
C ARG A 98 21.67 -11.91 -2.87
N ASP A 99 21.30 -10.70 -2.45
CA ASP A 99 20.67 -9.70 -3.30
C ASP A 99 21.70 -8.85 -4.08
N ALA A 100 22.99 -9.07 -3.89
CA ALA A 100 24.06 -8.41 -4.64
C ALA A 100 24.10 -8.88 -6.09
N ALA A 101 24.24 -7.94 -7.05
CA ALA A 101 24.36 -8.25 -8.47
C ALA A 101 25.66 -9.00 -8.79
N ARG A 102 26.75 -8.70 -8.07
CA ARG A 102 28.07 -9.33 -8.18
C ARG A 102 28.71 -9.44 -6.78
N CYS A 103 29.40 -10.56 -6.53
CA CYS A 103 30.24 -10.73 -5.35
C CYS A 103 31.69 -10.97 -5.81
N TYR A 104 32.61 -10.10 -5.37
CA TYR A 104 34.04 -10.23 -5.65
C TYR A 104 34.76 -10.74 -4.41
N VAL A 105 35.37 -11.90 -4.52
CA VAL A 105 36.20 -12.49 -3.45
C VAL A 105 37.65 -12.13 -3.70
N PHE A 106 38.24 -11.34 -2.81
CA PHE A 106 39.64 -10.95 -2.89
C PHE A 106 40.50 -11.82 -1.96
N LEU A 107 41.42 -12.58 -2.54
CA LEU A 107 42.30 -13.53 -1.85
C LEU A 107 43.72 -12.95 -1.74
N PRO A 108 44.08 -12.31 -0.61
CA PRO A 108 45.40 -11.68 -0.46
C PRO A 108 46.56 -12.66 -0.31
N ASP A 109 46.24 -13.94 -0.04
CA ASP A 109 47.15 -15.05 0.17
C ASP A 109 47.34 -15.94 -1.09
N VAL A 110 46.69 -15.59 -2.21
CA VAL A 110 46.82 -16.29 -3.49
C VAL A 110 47.43 -15.33 -4.54
N SER A 111 48.58 -15.69 -5.08
CA SER A 111 49.32 -14.91 -6.10
C SER A 111 49.25 -15.56 -7.48
N VAL A 112 48.97 -14.74 -8.53
CA VAL A 112 48.94 -15.16 -9.94
C VAL A 112 49.84 -14.24 -10.74
N PRO A 113 51.14 -14.57 -10.88
CA PRO A 113 52.12 -13.69 -11.53
C PRO A 113 51.86 -13.51 -13.04
N THR A 114 51.34 -14.51 -13.72
CA THR A 114 50.99 -14.51 -15.15
C THR A 114 49.52 -14.93 -15.36
N ALA A 115 48.90 -14.61 -16.49
CA ALA A 115 47.54 -15.04 -16.81
C ALA A 115 47.54 -16.57 -17.04
N ALA A 116 47.28 -17.34 -15.97
CA ALA A 116 47.27 -18.80 -15.96
C ALA A 116 45.88 -19.34 -15.58
N ASP A 117 45.48 -20.40 -16.21
CA ASP A 117 44.28 -21.17 -15.83
C ASP A 117 44.60 -22.03 -14.62
N ILE A 118 43.85 -21.90 -13.52
CA ILE A 118 43.99 -22.65 -12.27
C ILE A 118 44.04 -24.18 -12.50
N ARG A 119 43.39 -24.67 -13.54
CA ARG A 119 43.39 -26.10 -13.92
C ARG A 119 44.68 -26.59 -14.57
N GLN A 120 45.52 -25.67 -15.02
CA GLN A 120 46.77 -25.98 -15.70
C GLN A 120 48.02 -25.70 -14.85
N GLU A 121 47.86 -25.02 -13.71
CA GLU A 121 48.93 -24.65 -12.77
C GLU A 121 48.75 -25.30 -11.38
N PRO A 122 49.40 -26.45 -11.07
CA PRO A 122 49.27 -27.12 -9.76
C PRO A 122 49.64 -26.24 -8.57
N ALA A 123 50.59 -25.31 -8.75
CA ALA A 123 51.01 -24.38 -7.67
C ALA A 123 49.89 -23.33 -7.35
N LEU A 124 49.18 -22.86 -8.36
CA LEU A 124 48.06 -21.95 -8.16
C LEU A 124 46.86 -22.66 -7.47
N GLU A 125 46.57 -23.89 -7.94
CA GLU A 125 45.53 -24.72 -7.29
C GLU A 125 45.87 -25.01 -5.82
N ALA A 126 47.11 -25.37 -5.51
CA ALA A 126 47.57 -25.61 -4.13
C ALA A 126 47.46 -24.36 -3.28
N SER A 127 47.82 -23.17 -3.79
CA SER A 127 47.67 -21.89 -3.11
C SER A 127 46.21 -21.53 -2.89
N PHE A 128 45.35 -21.74 -3.88
CA PHE A 128 43.91 -21.53 -3.74
C PHE A 128 43.30 -22.46 -2.69
N ARG A 129 43.66 -23.76 -2.69
CA ARG A 129 43.21 -24.73 -1.68
C ARG A 129 43.61 -24.33 -0.25
N ALA A 130 44.80 -23.74 -0.10
CA ALA A 130 45.37 -23.35 1.17
C ALA A 130 44.89 -21.95 1.67
N SER A 131 44.09 -21.26 0.87
CA SER A 131 43.65 -19.93 1.24
C SER A 131 42.84 -19.91 2.54
N GLU A 132 43.28 -19.06 3.49
CA GLU A 132 42.63 -18.88 4.77
C GLU A 132 41.19 -18.33 4.66
N TRP A 133 40.78 -17.84 3.50
CA TRP A 133 39.41 -17.38 3.24
C TRP A 133 38.40 -18.53 3.44
N PHE A 134 38.74 -19.76 3.06
CA PHE A 134 37.86 -20.91 3.21
C PHE A 134 37.71 -21.39 4.67
N THR A 135 38.57 -20.94 5.55
CA THR A 135 38.54 -21.34 6.99
C THR A 135 37.84 -20.31 7.88
N ARG A 136 37.43 -19.14 7.37
CA ARG A 136 36.74 -18.09 8.16
C ARG A 136 35.26 -18.38 8.29
N GLY A 137 34.66 -18.10 9.47
CA GLY A 137 33.25 -18.32 9.74
C GLY A 137 32.32 -17.52 8.82
N TRP A 138 32.52 -16.22 8.76
CA TRP A 138 31.65 -15.29 7.99
C TRP A 138 31.67 -15.55 6.48
N THR A 139 32.82 -15.99 5.92
CA THR A 139 32.93 -16.28 4.49
C THR A 139 32.04 -17.46 4.02
N LEU A 140 31.48 -18.23 4.94
CA LEU A 140 30.49 -19.24 4.60
C LEU A 140 29.21 -18.62 4.02
N GLN A 141 28.70 -17.56 4.62
CA GLN A 141 27.55 -16.83 4.06
C GLN A 141 27.91 -16.16 2.75
N GLU A 142 29.12 -15.61 2.67
CA GLU A 142 29.67 -14.93 1.49
C GLU A 142 29.88 -15.88 0.31
N LEU A 143 30.08 -17.18 0.57
CA LEU A 143 30.16 -18.24 -0.45
C LEU A 143 28.80 -18.74 -0.92
N ILE A 144 27.87 -18.94 0.01
CA ILE A 144 26.59 -19.60 -0.25
C ILE A 144 25.55 -18.61 -0.81
N ALA A 145 25.41 -17.42 -0.19
CA ALA A 145 24.33 -16.50 -0.48
C ALA A 145 24.36 -15.90 -1.89
N PRO A 146 25.51 -15.43 -2.45
CA PRO A 146 25.48 -14.76 -3.74
C PRO A 146 25.21 -15.70 -4.92
N ALA A 147 24.39 -15.22 -5.87
CA ALA A 147 24.15 -15.94 -7.13
C ALA A 147 25.39 -15.92 -8.06
N SER A 148 26.18 -14.86 -8.00
CA SER A 148 27.36 -14.66 -8.85
C SER A 148 28.58 -14.33 -7.98
N ILE A 149 29.60 -15.17 -7.99
CA ILE A 149 30.87 -14.98 -7.27
C ILE A 149 32.03 -15.12 -8.24
N GLU A 150 32.97 -14.18 -8.15
CA GLU A 150 34.24 -14.23 -8.87
C GLU A 150 35.42 -14.12 -7.87
N PHE A 151 36.41 -14.98 -8.04
CA PHE A 151 37.61 -15.05 -7.20
C PHE A 151 38.77 -14.31 -7.86
N PHE A 152 39.50 -13.53 -7.06
CA PHE A 152 40.61 -12.70 -7.52
C PHE A 152 41.83 -12.89 -6.62
N SER A 153 43.03 -12.85 -7.22
CA SER A 153 44.32 -12.94 -6.54
C SER A 153 44.72 -11.64 -5.82
N SER A 154 45.83 -11.67 -5.09
CA SER A 154 46.44 -10.51 -4.44
C SER A 154 46.76 -9.36 -5.40
N GLU A 155 47.02 -9.68 -6.68
CA GLU A 155 47.26 -8.71 -7.76
C GLU A 155 45.99 -8.22 -8.44
N GLY A 156 44.80 -8.63 -7.95
CA GLY A 156 43.48 -8.30 -8.54
C GLY A 156 43.20 -9.02 -9.87
N ARG A 157 43.88 -10.14 -10.15
CA ARG A 157 43.63 -10.95 -11.36
C ARG A 157 42.52 -11.98 -11.09
N ARG A 158 41.65 -12.19 -12.03
CA ARG A 158 40.55 -13.15 -11.95
C ARG A 158 41.11 -14.59 -12.02
N ILE A 159 40.78 -15.39 -10.99
CA ILE A 159 41.14 -16.82 -10.89
C ILE A 159 40.06 -17.69 -11.54
N GLY A 160 38.81 -17.39 -11.27
CA GLY A 160 37.64 -18.12 -11.75
C GLY A 160 36.36 -17.63 -11.10
N ASP A 161 35.25 -18.31 -11.37
CA ASP A 161 33.96 -18.03 -10.77
C ASP A 161 33.42 -19.26 -10.00
N LYS A 162 32.36 -19.04 -9.21
CA LYS A 162 31.75 -20.10 -8.37
C LYS A 162 31.39 -21.35 -9.17
N ARG A 163 30.94 -21.18 -10.41
CA ARG A 163 30.52 -22.29 -11.30
C ARG A 163 31.72 -23.03 -11.91
N SER A 164 32.73 -22.30 -12.37
CA SER A 164 33.93 -22.90 -12.95
C SER A 164 34.78 -23.64 -11.91
N LEU A 165 34.70 -23.25 -10.64
CA LEU A 165 35.47 -23.79 -9.53
C LEU A 165 34.64 -24.67 -8.58
N GLU A 166 33.37 -24.98 -8.88
CA GLU A 166 32.42 -25.62 -7.95
C GLU A 166 32.93 -26.95 -7.38
N GLN A 167 33.59 -27.78 -8.24
CA GLN A 167 34.16 -29.07 -7.82
C GLN A 167 35.32 -28.86 -6.83
N LEU A 168 36.22 -27.92 -7.17
CA LEU A 168 37.37 -27.57 -6.31
C LEU A 168 36.90 -26.99 -4.95
N ILE A 169 35.90 -26.12 -4.96
CA ILE A 169 35.29 -25.55 -3.76
C ILE A 169 34.61 -26.65 -2.91
N HIS A 170 33.93 -27.60 -3.56
CA HIS A 170 33.34 -28.76 -2.87
C HIS A 170 34.41 -29.58 -2.14
N GLU A 171 35.52 -29.85 -2.83
CA GLU A 171 36.64 -30.63 -2.23
C GLU A 171 37.28 -29.93 -1.03
N ILE A 172 37.40 -28.60 -1.06
CA ILE A 172 37.97 -27.80 0.02
C ILE A 172 36.99 -27.72 1.22
N THR A 173 35.70 -27.41 0.93
CA THR A 173 34.75 -27.03 1.97
C THR A 173 33.82 -28.12 2.41
N ARG A 174 33.74 -29.24 1.66
CA ARG A 174 32.79 -30.34 1.83
C ARG A 174 31.32 -29.92 1.64
N ILE A 175 31.06 -28.69 1.17
CA ILE A 175 29.71 -28.23 0.85
C ILE A 175 29.25 -28.95 -0.42
N PRO A 176 28.03 -29.52 -0.46
CA PRO A 176 27.52 -30.19 -1.66
C PRO A 176 27.49 -29.28 -2.87
N VAL A 177 27.90 -29.79 -4.06
CA VAL A 177 27.86 -29.02 -5.30
C VAL A 177 26.48 -28.40 -5.56
N LYS A 178 25.41 -29.14 -5.23
CA LYS A 178 24.05 -28.68 -5.33
C LYS A 178 23.79 -27.39 -4.52
N ALA A 179 24.38 -27.26 -3.32
CA ALA A 179 24.28 -26.05 -2.51
C ALA A 179 25.08 -24.87 -3.10
N LEU A 180 26.19 -25.17 -3.82
CA LEU A 180 26.99 -24.17 -4.53
C LEU A 180 26.27 -23.65 -5.81
N GLN A 181 25.33 -24.40 -6.37
CA GLN A 181 24.56 -24.06 -7.57
C GLN A 181 23.28 -23.26 -7.28
N ASN A 182 23.21 -22.61 -6.11
CA ASN A 182 22.09 -21.75 -5.70
C ASN A 182 20.72 -22.47 -5.59
N CYS A 183 20.71 -23.75 -5.20
CA CYS A 183 19.47 -24.42 -4.87
C CYS A 183 18.90 -23.87 -3.54
N LEU A 184 17.61 -24.12 -3.29
CA LEU A 184 16.97 -23.69 -2.05
C LEU A 184 17.66 -24.35 -0.85
N LEU A 185 18.06 -23.55 0.14
CA LEU A 185 18.70 -24.05 1.37
C LEU A 185 17.79 -25.00 2.16
N ASP A 186 16.48 -24.90 1.99
CA ASP A 186 15.49 -25.78 2.62
C ASP A 186 15.54 -27.24 2.10
N GLU A 187 16.28 -27.50 1.02
CA GLU A 187 16.56 -28.86 0.57
C GLU A 187 17.61 -29.58 1.45
N PHE A 188 18.29 -28.83 2.33
CA PHE A 188 19.26 -29.34 3.31
C PHE A 188 18.74 -29.14 4.72
N THR A 189 18.92 -30.16 5.55
CA THR A 189 18.55 -30.08 6.97
C THR A 189 19.38 -29.02 7.70
N VAL A 190 18.85 -28.53 8.83
CA VAL A 190 19.57 -27.61 9.73
C VAL A 190 20.93 -28.18 10.12
N HIS A 191 20.97 -29.48 10.41
CA HIS A 191 22.20 -30.17 10.80
C HIS A 191 23.24 -30.17 9.66
N GLU A 192 22.86 -30.46 8.42
CA GLU A 192 23.77 -30.41 7.27
C GLU A 192 24.33 -28.99 7.06
N ARG A 193 23.48 -27.96 7.18
CA ARG A 193 23.91 -26.56 7.05
C ARG A 193 24.87 -26.14 8.17
N MET A 194 24.69 -26.64 9.40
CA MET A 194 25.59 -26.43 10.51
C MET A 194 26.95 -27.14 10.31
N GLU A 195 26.95 -28.33 9.73
CA GLU A 195 28.21 -29.08 9.43
C GLU A 195 29.12 -28.34 8.44
N TRP A 196 28.57 -27.48 7.54
CA TRP A 196 29.39 -26.67 6.63
C TRP A 196 30.25 -25.61 7.35
N ALA A 197 29.93 -25.25 8.60
CA ALA A 197 30.70 -24.32 9.41
C ALA A 197 31.71 -25.02 10.35
N LYS A 198 31.66 -26.32 10.53
CA LYS A 198 32.39 -27.08 11.58
C LYS A 198 33.92 -26.88 11.61
N HIS A 199 34.51 -26.61 10.45
CA HIS A 199 35.97 -26.43 10.34
C HIS A 199 36.39 -24.98 10.15
N ARG A 200 35.45 -24.03 10.39
CA ARG A 200 35.70 -22.61 10.24
C ARG A 200 35.99 -21.95 11.59
N GLN A 201 36.76 -20.86 11.55
CA GLN A 201 37.22 -20.15 12.74
C GLN A 201 36.71 -18.69 12.69
N THR A 202 36.47 -18.11 13.85
CA THR A 202 36.07 -16.70 14.01
C THR A 202 36.99 -16.01 15.00
N THR A 203 37.04 -14.69 14.95
CA THR A 203 37.89 -13.90 15.87
C THR A 203 37.17 -13.75 17.21
N GLU A 204 35.87 -13.47 17.18
CA GLU A 204 35.01 -13.43 18.36
C GLU A 204 34.35 -14.80 18.55
N GLU A 205 34.26 -15.25 19.78
CA GLU A 205 33.69 -16.59 20.11
C GLU A 205 32.23 -16.71 19.68
N GLU A 206 31.44 -15.65 19.86
CA GLU A 206 30.03 -15.61 19.51
C GLU A 206 29.78 -15.61 17.99
N ASP A 207 30.75 -15.19 17.21
CA ASP A 207 30.66 -15.19 15.75
C ASP A 207 30.62 -16.59 15.15
N GLU A 208 31.06 -17.64 15.89
CA GLU A 208 30.84 -19.03 15.48
C GLU A 208 29.33 -19.34 15.34
N VAL A 209 28.49 -18.64 16.10
CA VAL A 209 27.03 -18.76 16.09
C VAL A 209 26.42 -17.74 15.15
N TYR A 210 26.84 -16.46 15.26
CA TYR A 210 26.21 -15.38 14.51
C TYR A 210 26.44 -15.50 13.00
N CYS A 211 27.53 -16.09 12.54
CA CYS A 211 27.76 -16.37 11.14
C CYS A 211 26.81 -17.45 10.56
N LEU A 212 26.06 -18.17 11.38
CA LEU A 212 25.08 -19.17 10.96
C LEU A 212 23.67 -18.60 10.79
N LEU A 213 23.35 -17.45 11.39
CA LEU A 213 21.99 -16.92 11.48
C LEU A 213 21.30 -16.85 10.10
N GLY A 214 21.97 -16.25 9.12
CA GLY A 214 21.44 -16.13 7.78
C GLY A 214 21.33 -17.46 7.02
N LEU A 215 22.28 -18.39 7.25
CA LEU A 215 22.28 -19.71 6.65
C LEU A 215 21.14 -20.60 7.18
N LEU A 216 20.76 -20.38 8.45
CA LEU A 216 19.67 -21.10 9.11
C LEU A 216 18.32 -20.40 8.98
N ASN A 217 18.30 -19.20 8.40
CA ASN A 217 17.13 -18.31 8.32
C ASN A 217 16.57 -17.99 9.71
N ILE A 218 17.43 -17.69 10.67
CA ILE A 218 17.10 -17.36 12.06
C ILE A 218 17.44 -15.91 12.34
N PHE A 219 16.56 -15.21 13.05
CA PHE A 219 16.79 -13.88 13.58
C PHE A 219 17.06 -13.96 15.09
N MET A 220 18.23 -13.48 15.51
CA MET A 220 18.60 -13.45 16.93
C MET A 220 19.31 -12.15 17.27
N SER A 221 18.97 -11.52 18.41
CA SER A 221 19.72 -10.35 18.90
C SER A 221 21.15 -10.74 19.21
N THR A 222 22.13 -9.97 18.73
CA THR A 222 23.56 -10.20 19.05
C THR A 222 23.93 -9.60 20.40
N SER A 223 24.70 -10.32 21.18
CA SER A 223 25.17 -9.91 22.52
C SER A 223 26.62 -10.34 22.70
N TYR A 224 27.54 -9.53 22.21
CA TYR A 224 28.97 -9.80 22.38
C TYR A 224 29.37 -9.72 23.86
N GLY A 225 30.20 -10.66 24.29
CA GLY A 225 30.59 -10.85 25.69
C GLY A 225 29.71 -11.84 26.48
N GLU A 226 28.69 -12.44 25.83
CA GLU A 226 27.90 -13.52 26.45
C GLU A 226 28.62 -14.89 26.45
N GLY A 227 29.63 -15.03 25.59
CA GLY A 227 30.41 -16.24 25.39
C GLY A 227 29.76 -17.26 24.48
N LYS A 228 30.57 -18.13 23.87
CA LYS A 228 30.15 -19.09 22.86
C LYS A 228 29.02 -20.03 23.33
N GLU A 229 29.12 -20.55 24.55
CA GLU A 229 28.11 -21.50 25.03
C GLU A 229 26.72 -20.90 25.18
N GLN A 230 26.65 -19.65 25.64
CA GLN A 230 25.36 -18.95 25.78
C GLN A 230 24.76 -18.60 24.43
N ALA A 231 25.58 -18.16 23.48
CA ALA A 231 25.16 -17.91 22.10
C ALA A 231 24.62 -19.18 21.43
N TRP A 232 25.29 -20.33 21.62
CA TRP A 232 24.84 -21.65 21.14
C TRP A 232 23.50 -22.08 21.75
N ARG A 233 23.30 -21.90 23.09
CA ARG A 233 22.02 -22.21 23.74
C ARG A 233 20.88 -21.37 23.15
N ARG A 234 21.13 -20.10 22.94
CA ARG A 234 20.14 -19.22 22.33
C ARG A 234 19.85 -19.65 20.89
N LEU A 235 20.86 -19.92 20.08
CA LEU A 235 20.66 -20.44 18.73
C LEU A 235 19.86 -21.74 18.75
N GLN A 236 20.13 -22.66 19.65
CA GLN A 236 19.41 -23.93 19.76
C GLN A 236 17.91 -23.71 20.09
N ILE A 237 17.59 -22.78 20.99
CA ILE A 237 16.20 -22.39 21.28
C ILE A 237 15.53 -21.83 20.05
N GLU A 238 16.20 -20.94 19.30
CA GLU A 238 15.67 -20.37 18.07
C GLU A 238 15.55 -21.40 16.93
N VAL A 239 16.48 -22.36 16.83
CA VAL A 239 16.40 -23.48 15.88
C VAL A 239 15.21 -24.37 16.23
N GLU A 240 15.03 -24.73 17.49
CA GLU A 240 13.88 -25.53 17.93
C GLU A 240 12.56 -24.79 17.68
N ALA A 241 12.54 -23.47 17.87
CA ALA A 241 11.39 -22.61 17.54
C ALA A 241 11.15 -22.51 16.03
N ALA A 242 12.22 -22.47 15.22
CA ALA A 242 12.14 -22.41 13.76
C ALA A 242 11.85 -23.77 13.09
N ASP A 243 12.28 -24.89 13.72
CA ASP A 243 11.93 -26.26 13.30
C ASP A 243 10.46 -26.58 13.59
N ALA A 244 9.82 -25.88 14.53
CA ALA A 244 8.38 -25.93 14.67
C ALA A 244 7.74 -25.35 13.39
N ALA A 245 6.87 -26.14 12.75
CA ALA A 245 6.19 -25.73 11.53
C ALA A 245 5.53 -24.35 11.70
N PRO A 246 5.71 -23.39 10.76
CA PRO A 246 5.18 -22.05 10.88
C PRO A 246 3.65 -22.07 11.01
N SER A 247 3.10 -21.29 11.93
CA SER A 247 1.67 -21.27 12.19
C SER A 247 1.18 -19.86 12.50
N ILE A 248 -0.06 -19.58 12.15
CA ILE A 248 -0.78 -18.35 12.48
C ILE A 248 -2.08 -18.76 13.15
N ILE A 249 -2.15 -18.64 14.46
CA ILE A 249 -3.36 -18.85 15.28
C ILE A 249 -3.56 -17.56 16.08
N PRO A 250 -4.59 -16.77 15.78
CA PRO A 250 -4.73 -15.41 16.33
C PRO A 250 -5.22 -15.38 17.78
N PHE A 251 -5.69 -16.50 18.32
CA PHE A 251 -6.25 -16.60 19.66
C PHE A 251 -5.44 -17.54 20.54
N SER A 252 -5.35 -17.26 21.83
CA SER A 252 -4.79 -18.20 22.82
C SER A 252 -5.74 -19.39 23.03
N GLN A 253 -5.18 -20.54 23.41
CA GLN A 253 -5.96 -21.71 23.80
C GLN A 253 -6.93 -21.35 24.94
N ASN A 254 -8.11 -21.95 24.93
CA ASN A 254 -9.12 -21.71 25.93
C ASN A 254 -9.01 -22.72 27.07
N ASP A 255 -8.37 -22.32 28.19
CA ASP A 255 -8.17 -23.18 29.38
C ASP A 255 -9.46 -23.66 30.04
N HIS A 256 -10.61 -23.04 29.69
CA HIS A 256 -11.94 -23.38 30.22
C HIS A 256 -12.79 -24.16 29.20
N PHE A 257 -12.18 -24.70 28.11
CA PHE A 257 -12.89 -25.50 27.12
C PHE A 257 -13.43 -26.80 27.76
N VAL A 258 -14.73 -27.05 27.62
CA VAL A 258 -15.41 -28.23 28.22
C VAL A 258 -16.44 -28.77 27.24
N GLY A 259 -16.50 -30.09 27.10
CA GLY A 259 -17.44 -30.80 26.26
C GLY A 259 -16.99 -30.87 24.80
N GLN A 260 -17.81 -31.44 23.97
CA GLN A 260 -17.55 -31.62 22.52
C GLN A 260 -16.37 -32.57 22.22
N GLU A 261 -16.00 -33.43 23.19
CA GLU A 261 -14.88 -34.37 23.05
C GLU A 261 -15.13 -35.37 21.89
N LEU A 262 -16.38 -35.78 21.67
CA LEU A 262 -16.74 -36.67 20.56
C LEU A 262 -16.56 -35.97 19.20
N GLN A 263 -17.00 -34.73 19.07
CA GLN A 263 -16.87 -33.93 17.83
C GLN A 263 -15.41 -33.63 17.54
N LEU A 264 -14.62 -33.38 18.59
CA LEU A 264 -13.18 -33.18 18.45
C LEU A 264 -12.48 -34.44 17.95
N ALA A 265 -12.81 -35.60 18.53
CA ALA A 265 -12.26 -36.88 18.09
C ALA A 265 -12.66 -37.27 16.66
N GLU A 266 -13.90 -36.96 16.25
CA GLU A 266 -14.38 -37.14 14.88
C GLU A 266 -13.58 -36.30 13.88
N LEU A 267 -13.37 -35.00 14.17
CA LEU A 267 -12.56 -34.12 13.34
C LEU A 267 -11.11 -34.58 13.27
N GLU A 268 -10.51 -34.99 14.41
CA GLU A 268 -9.14 -35.49 14.44
C GLU A 268 -8.95 -36.78 13.62
N ALA A 269 -9.90 -37.72 13.70
CA ALA A 269 -9.83 -38.98 12.97
C ALA A 269 -9.87 -38.76 11.45
N SER A 270 -10.50 -37.69 10.99
CA SER A 270 -10.66 -37.37 9.57
C SER A 270 -9.51 -36.51 9.00
N LEU A 271 -8.63 -35.93 9.86
CA LEU A 271 -7.50 -35.14 9.38
C LEU A 271 -6.52 -36.01 8.56
N PHE A 272 -6.10 -35.49 7.40
CA PHE A 272 -5.05 -36.06 6.53
C PHE A 272 -5.29 -37.51 6.04
N THR A 273 -6.52 -37.99 6.02
CA THR A 273 -6.87 -39.37 5.64
C THR A 273 -7.06 -39.54 4.13
N GLY A 274 -7.28 -38.46 3.38
CA GLY A 274 -7.65 -38.47 1.97
C GLY A 274 -6.49 -38.72 1.01
N LYS A 275 -6.81 -39.21 -0.22
CA LYS A 275 -5.88 -39.23 -1.37
C LYS A 275 -5.68 -37.83 -1.98
N GLN A 276 -6.52 -36.87 -1.64
CA GLN A 276 -6.50 -35.45 -2.00
C GLN A 276 -6.66 -34.60 -0.73
N THR A 277 -6.76 -33.28 -0.88
CA THR A 277 -7.05 -32.37 0.24
C THR A 277 -8.34 -32.80 0.96
N THR A 278 -8.24 -33.06 2.27
CA THR A 278 -9.41 -33.37 3.10
C THR A 278 -10.13 -32.07 3.45
N MET A 279 -11.41 -31.97 3.13
CA MET A 279 -12.22 -30.80 3.43
C MET A 279 -13.40 -31.15 4.34
N MET A 280 -13.54 -30.43 5.45
CA MET A 280 -14.54 -30.67 6.49
C MET A 280 -15.25 -29.37 6.87
N ALA A 281 -16.45 -29.47 7.45
CA ALA A 281 -17.14 -28.31 8.01
C ALA A 281 -17.63 -28.54 9.43
N ILE A 282 -17.53 -27.48 10.24
CA ILE A 282 -18.20 -27.37 11.53
C ILE A 282 -19.39 -26.43 11.35
N THR A 283 -20.60 -26.95 11.47
CA THR A 283 -21.85 -26.23 11.25
C THR A 283 -22.65 -26.08 12.53
N GLY A 284 -23.60 -25.15 12.54
CA GLY A 284 -24.50 -24.96 13.69
C GLY A 284 -24.85 -23.48 13.92
N PRO A 285 -25.83 -23.19 14.79
CA PRO A 285 -26.25 -21.84 15.12
C PRO A 285 -25.13 -20.96 15.66
N GLY A 286 -25.32 -19.63 15.63
CA GLY A 286 -24.38 -18.69 16.23
C GLY A 286 -24.25 -18.90 17.75
N GLY A 287 -23.03 -18.82 18.30
CA GLY A 287 -22.76 -18.96 19.73
C GLY A 287 -22.66 -20.39 20.28
N THR A 288 -22.74 -21.43 19.40
CA THR A 288 -22.59 -22.86 19.80
C THR A 288 -21.13 -23.30 20.02
N GLY A 289 -20.15 -22.44 19.72
CA GLY A 289 -18.75 -22.75 19.99
C GLY A 289 -17.97 -23.30 18.79
N LYS A 290 -18.44 -23.16 17.54
CA LYS A 290 -17.77 -23.66 16.33
C LYS A 290 -16.29 -23.22 16.22
N SER A 291 -16.02 -21.91 16.33
CA SER A 291 -14.67 -21.37 16.29
C SER A 291 -13.83 -21.82 17.50
N GLN A 292 -14.45 -22.08 18.65
CA GLN A 292 -13.75 -22.62 19.83
C GLN A 292 -13.35 -24.08 19.65
N LEU A 293 -14.20 -24.90 19.02
CA LEU A 293 -13.88 -26.28 18.67
C LEU A 293 -12.73 -26.34 17.65
N ALA A 294 -12.81 -25.48 16.59
CA ALA A 294 -11.74 -25.37 15.59
C ALA A 294 -10.41 -24.88 16.22
N LEU A 295 -10.48 -23.97 17.19
CA LEU A 295 -9.31 -23.48 17.91
C LEU A 295 -8.67 -24.57 18.78
N GLU A 296 -9.46 -25.34 19.50
CA GLU A 296 -8.97 -26.47 20.31
C GLU A 296 -8.32 -27.53 19.41
N LEU A 297 -8.95 -27.88 18.28
CA LEU A 297 -8.36 -28.77 17.29
C LEU A 297 -7.02 -28.26 16.74
N ALA A 298 -6.92 -26.96 16.47
CA ALA A 298 -5.69 -26.32 16.00
C ALA A 298 -4.53 -26.52 17.00
N TYR A 299 -4.80 -26.30 18.29
CA TYR A 299 -3.80 -26.48 19.35
C TYR A 299 -3.45 -27.94 19.55
N GLN A 300 -4.43 -28.84 19.58
CA GLN A 300 -4.18 -30.28 19.73
C GLN A 300 -3.40 -30.86 18.55
N THR A 301 -3.73 -30.44 17.31
CA THR A 301 -2.97 -30.84 16.12
C THR A 301 -1.51 -30.45 16.22
N ARG A 302 -1.21 -29.22 16.67
CA ARG A 302 0.19 -28.78 16.88
C ARG A 302 0.91 -29.51 18.01
N GLN A 303 0.20 -29.81 19.10
CA GLN A 303 0.79 -30.57 20.22
C GLN A 303 1.16 -32.01 19.81
N LYS A 304 0.29 -32.66 19.03
CA LYS A 304 0.48 -34.03 18.56
C LYS A 304 1.47 -34.12 17.39
N ASN A 305 1.50 -33.11 16.51
CA ASN A 305 2.35 -33.07 15.33
C ASN A 305 3.02 -31.69 15.16
N LYS A 306 4.23 -31.57 15.71
CA LYS A 306 5.06 -30.35 15.62
C LYS A 306 5.41 -29.95 14.18
N ASN A 307 5.38 -30.90 13.22
CA ASN A 307 5.67 -30.65 11.81
C ASN A 307 4.46 -30.22 10.99
N CYS A 308 3.28 -30.11 11.60
CA CYS A 308 2.07 -29.60 10.95
C CYS A 308 1.95 -28.08 11.15
N SER A 309 1.89 -27.34 10.05
CA SER A 309 1.59 -25.91 10.07
C SER A 309 0.08 -25.68 10.16
N VAL A 310 -0.34 -24.79 11.04
CA VAL A 310 -1.75 -24.42 11.21
C VAL A 310 -1.93 -22.96 10.87
N PHE A 311 -2.80 -22.67 9.90
CA PHE A 311 -3.12 -21.31 9.49
C PHE A 311 -4.62 -21.03 9.67
N TRP A 312 -4.89 -20.01 10.48
CA TRP A 312 -6.22 -19.49 10.69
C TRP A 312 -6.50 -18.39 9.67
N ILE A 313 -7.58 -18.54 8.94
CA ILE A 313 -8.01 -17.64 7.84
C ILE A 313 -9.37 -17.09 8.23
N ASP A 314 -9.45 -15.78 8.42
CA ASP A 314 -10.74 -15.12 8.62
C ASP A 314 -11.44 -15.00 7.26
N ALA A 315 -12.55 -15.71 7.13
CA ALA A 315 -13.34 -15.78 5.91
C ALA A 315 -14.70 -15.06 6.08
N SER A 316 -14.76 -14.04 6.93
CA SER A 316 -16.00 -13.26 7.16
C SER A 316 -16.34 -12.33 6.00
N ASP A 317 -15.35 -11.83 5.28
CA ASP A 317 -15.46 -10.98 4.09
C ASP A 317 -14.21 -11.11 3.19
N ALA A 318 -14.23 -10.45 2.02
CA ALA A 318 -13.16 -10.56 1.03
C ALA A 318 -11.84 -9.90 1.49
N ASP A 319 -11.91 -8.81 2.24
CA ASP A 319 -10.72 -8.09 2.73
C ASP A 319 -10.02 -8.86 3.84
N SER A 320 -10.78 -9.39 4.80
CA SER A 320 -10.28 -10.25 5.89
C SER A 320 -9.64 -11.53 5.33
N LEU A 321 -10.26 -12.12 4.30
CA LEU A 321 -9.72 -13.26 3.58
C LEU A 321 -8.38 -12.93 2.91
N TYR A 322 -8.34 -11.84 2.13
CA TYR A 322 -7.12 -11.39 1.45
C TYR A 322 -6.00 -11.10 2.44
N GLN A 323 -6.29 -10.39 3.55
CA GLN A 323 -5.32 -10.10 4.59
C GLN A 323 -4.78 -11.37 5.26
N SER A 324 -5.64 -12.37 5.49
CA SER A 324 -5.20 -13.66 6.03
C SER A 324 -4.23 -14.37 5.10
N TYR A 325 -4.48 -14.36 3.78
CA TYR A 325 -3.55 -14.89 2.77
C TYR A 325 -2.24 -14.10 2.71
N ALA A 326 -2.30 -12.77 2.82
CA ALA A 326 -1.10 -11.92 2.85
C ALA A 326 -0.22 -12.22 4.08
N ASN A 327 -0.83 -12.43 5.25
CA ASN A 327 -0.12 -12.81 6.47
C ASN A 327 0.56 -14.19 6.33
N ILE A 328 -0.10 -15.14 5.67
CA ILE A 328 0.48 -16.47 5.37
C ILE A 328 1.66 -16.32 4.40
N ALA A 329 1.50 -15.54 3.31
CA ALA A 329 2.54 -15.32 2.33
C ALA A 329 3.79 -14.67 2.96
N GLN A 330 3.59 -13.67 3.80
CA GLN A 330 4.66 -13.03 4.57
C GLN A 330 5.32 -13.97 5.57
N LYS A 331 4.52 -14.76 6.32
CA LYS A 331 5.05 -15.71 7.32
C LYS A 331 5.88 -16.83 6.71
N LEU A 332 5.51 -17.25 5.49
CA LEU A 332 6.19 -18.28 4.71
C LEU A 332 7.28 -17.73 3.79
N ASP A 333 7.47 -16.41 3.75
CA ASP A 333 8.38 -15.68 2.83
C ASP A 333 8.25 -16.19 1.38
N ILE A 334 7.01 -16.26 0.88
CA ILE A 334 6.71 -16.78 -0.45
C ILE A 334 7.30 -15.85 -1.52
N PRO A 335 8.15 -16.33 -2.45
CA PRO A 335 8.72 -15.48 -3.49
C PRO A 335 7.64 -14.73 -4.28
N GLY A 336 7.80 -13.41 -4.42
CA GLY A 336 6.84 -12.54 -5.11
C GLY A 336 5.70 -12.00 -4.24
N TRP A 337 5.64 -12.33 -2.94
CA TRP A 337 4.58 -11.82 -2.06
C TRP A 337 4.57 -10.28 -1.89
N ALA A 338 5.72 -9.64 -2.12
CA ALA A 338 5.86 -8.18 -2.06
C ALA A 338 5.67 -7.50 -3.43
N ASP A 339 5.48 -8.25 -4.51
CA ASP A 339 5.25 -7.71 -5.84
C ASP A 339 3.83 -7.11 -5.92
N GLU A 340 3.74 -5.87 -6.41
CA GLU A 340 2.49 -5.12 -6.52
C GLU A 340 1.49 -5.74 -7.51
N LYS A 341 2.00 -6.49 -8.51
CA LYS A 341 1.18 -7.11 -9.57
C LYS A 341 0.79 -8.56 -9.29
N ALA A 342 1.23 -9.14 -8.18
CA ALA A 342 1.01 -10.55 -7.88
C ALA A 342 -0.30 -10.78 -7.10
N ASP A 343 -1.16 -11.70 -7.56
CA ASP A 343 -2.27 -12.20 -6.73
C ASP A 343 -1.72 -13.10 -5.62
N ILE A 344 -1.66 -12.54 -4.41
CA ILE A 344 -1.14 -13.22 -3.21
C ILE A 344 -1.89 -14.52 -2.92
N ARG A 345 -3.19 -14.57 -3.18
CA ARG A 345 -4.03 -15.77 -2.97
C ARG A 345 -3.59 -16.92 -3.86
N GLN A 346 -3.31 -16.64 -5.12
CA GLN A 346 -2.77 -17.63 -6.07
C GLN A 346 -1.36 -18.08 -5.69
N LEU A 347 -0.50 -17.16 -5.23
CA LEU A 347 0.85 -17.51 -4.78
C LEU A 347 0.81 -18.48 -3.59
N VAL A 348 -0.02 -18.21 -2.57
CA VAL A 348 -0.18 -19.09 -1.41
C VAL A 348 -0.75 -20.46 -1.82
N LYS A 349 -1.80 -20.47 -2.67
CA LYS A 349 -2.36 -21.72 -3.21
C LYS A 349 -1.30 -22.57 -3.90
N LEU A 350 -0.53 -21.97 -4.82
CA LEU A 350 0.52 -22.67 -5.56
C LEU A 350 1.64 -23.18 -4.64
N TYR A 351 2.03 -22.38 -3.64
CA TYR A 351 3.07 -22.74 -2.67
C TYR A 351 2.63 -23.95 -1.82
N LEU A 352 1.41 -23.91 -1.26
CA LEU A 352 0.88 -25.01 -0.42
C LEU A 352 0.51 -26.27 -1.22
N SER A 353 0.34 -26.16 -2.54
CA SER A 353 0.03 -27.29 -3.44
C SER A 353 1.27 -28.02 -3.97
N ARG A 354 2.51 -27.53 -3.74
CA ARG A 354 3.75 -28.13 -4.26
C ARG A 354 3.98 -29.54 -3.70
N LYS A 355 4.49 -30.45 -4.55
CA LYS A 355 4.93 -31.80 -4.13
C LYS A 355 6.13 -31.67 -3.19
N GLY A 356 6.04 -32.27 -2.00
CA GLY A 356 7.10 -32.19 -0.98
C GLY A 356 6.85 -31.16 0.12
N SER A 357 5.74 -30.45 0.10
CA SER A 357 5.33 -29.57 1.20
C SER A 357 5.09 -30.32 2.51
N LYS A 358 5.31 -29.65 3.65
CA LYS A 358 4.97 -30.12 4.99
C LYS A 358 3.44 -30.31 5.12
N GLN A 359 2.96 -30.92 6.20
CA GLN A 359 1.53 -30.99 6.48
C GLN A 359 0.93 -29.62 6.83
N TRP A 360 -0.27 -29.33 6.32
CA TRP A 360 -0.95 -28.06 6.54
C TRP A 360 -2.39 -28.28 7.01
N LEU A 361 -2.77 -27.60 8.06
CA LEU A 361 -4.16 -27.44 8.49
C LEU A 361 -4.60 -26.00 8.25
N LEU A 362 -5.55 -25.77 7.36
CA LEU A 362 -6.15 -24.47 7.09
C LEU A 362 -7.52 -24.40 7.73
N ILE A 363 -7.79 -23.40 8.55
CA ILE A 363 -9.07 -23.17 9.21
C ILE A 363 -9.67 -21.89 8.67
N PHE A 364 -10.73 -22.01 7.87
CA PHE A 364 -11.53 -20.90 7.35
C PHE A 364 -12.68 -20.62 8.32
N ASP A 365 -12.53 -19.54 9.10
CA ASP A 365 -13.52 -19.18 10.13
C ASP A 365 -14.56 -18.20 9.57
N ASN A 366 -15.85 -18.47 9.80
CA ASN A 366 -17.01 -17.66 9.41
C ASN A 366 -17.23 -17.50 7.89
N VAL A 367 -17.29 -18.59 7.14
CA VAL A 367 -17.51 -18.58 5.67
C VAL A 367 -18.98 -18.26 5.30
N ASP A 368 -19.69 -17.43 6.04
CA ASP A 368 -21.15 -17.22 5.86
C ASP A 368 -21.49 -16.25 4.73
N ARG A 369 -20.60 -15.30 4.39
CA ARG A 369 -20.85 -14.16 3.48
C ARG A 369 -20.04 -14.20 2.19
N ILE A 370 -19.06 -15.08 2.05
CA ILE A 370 -18.21 -15.14 0.87
C ILE A 370 -18.98 -15.77 -0.30
N ASN A 371 -18.89 -15.13 -1.47
CA ASN A 371 -19.42 -15.70 -2.71
C ASN A 371 -18.64 -16.96 -3.10
N LEU A 372 -19.28 -18.09 -3.07
CA LEU A 372 -18.73 -19.41 -3.44
C LEU A 372 -18.88 -19.72 -4.93
N GLY A 373 -19.26 -18.73 -5.75
CA GLY A 373 -19.52 -18.90 -7.18
C GLY A 373 -20.88 -19.56 -7.48
N SER A 374 -21.72 -18.90 -8.24
CA SER A 374 -22.86 -19.52 -8.92
C SER A 374 -22.71 -19.31 -10.42
N SER A 375 -22.77 -20.41 -11.16
CA SER A 375 -23.10 -20.41 -12.56
C SER A 375 -24.46 -19.72 -12.77
N GLY A 376 -24.47 -18.53 -13.40
CA GLY A 376 -25.68 -17.89 -13.92
C GLY A 376 -26.20 -16.71 -13.11
N MET A 377 -25.68 -15.60 -13.36
CA MET A 377 -26.15 -14.23 -13.59
C MET A 377 -25.04 -13.25 -13.20
N SER A 378 -24.52 -12.64 -14.22
CA SER A 378 -23.61 -11.50 -14.19
C SER A 378 -24.25 -10.37 -13.39
N THR A 379 -23.67 -10.06 -12.21
CA THR A 379 -23.66 -8.71 -11.64
C THR A 379 -22.42 -8.59 -10.76
N ALA A 380 -21.54 -7.69 -11.14
CA ALA A 380 -20.25 -7.32 -10.57
C ALA A 380 -19.06 -8.20 -11.03
N LEU A 381 -18.31 -7.66 -11.97
CA LEU A 381 -16.93 -8.05 -12.27
C LEU A 381 -16.13 -8.07 -10.95
N GLY A 382 -15.44 -9.20 -10.67
CA GLY A 382 -14.40 -9.23 -9.67
C GLY A 382 -14.55 -10.17 -8.47
N ALA A 383 -15.69 -10.84 -8.25
CA ALA A 383 -15.85 -11.84 -7.18
C ALA A 383 -15.23 -13.20 -7.58
N ALA A 384 -13.91 -13.32 -7.49
CA ALA A 384 -13.23 -14.60 -7.63
C ALA A 384 -13.72 -15.59 -6.57
N ASN A 385 -14.01 -16.82 -6.97
CA ASN A 385 -14.57 -17.86 -6.12
C ASN A 385 -13.56 -18.29 -5.07
N LEU A 386 -13.96 -18.46 -3.81
CA LEU A 386 -13.09 -19.01 -2.76
C LEU A 386 -12.45 -20.34 -3.19
N ILE A 387 -13.20 -21.18 -3.90
CA ILE A 387 -12.75 -22.49 -4.38
C ILE A 387 -11.50 -22.38 -5.26
N ASP A 388 -11.36 -21.30 -6.02
CA ASP A 388 -10.23 -21.08 -6.93
C ASP A 388 -8.91 -20.84 -6.19
N TYR A 389 -8.96 -20.52 -4.90
CA TYR A 389 -7.80 -20.25 -4.06
C TYR A 389 -7.47 -21.37 -3.07
N LEU A 390 -8.25 -22.43 -3.01
CA LEU A 390 -7.97 -23.57 -2.12
C LEU A 390 -6.78 -24.40 -2.63
N PRO A 391 -5.78 -24.70 -1.78
CA PRO A 391 -4.65 -25.55 -2.17
C PRO A 391 -5.09 -27.02 -2.32
N GLN A 392 -4.44 -27.70 -3.26
CA GLN A 392 -4.70 -29.13 -3.53
C GLN A 392 -3.45 -29.96 -3.20
N SER A 393 -3.47 -30.68 -2.07
CA SER A 393 -2.36 -31.54 -1.63
C SER A 393 -2.89 -32.64 -0.72
N LYS A 394 -2.32 -33.85 -0.83
CA LYS A 394 -2.60 -34.97 0.08
C LYS A 394 -2.21 -34.69 1.54
N LEU A 395 -1.35 -33.73 1.76
CA LEU A 395 -0.83 -33.31 3.06
C LEU A 395 -1.60 -32.11 3.64
N CYS A 396 -2.70 -31.69 2.99
CA CYS A 396 -3.50 -30.55 3.39
C CYS A 396 -4.87 -30.97 3.89
N SER A 397 -5.28 -30.46 5.04
CA SER A 397 -6.65 -30.53 5.54
C SER A 397 -7.23 -29.12 5.70
N ILE A 398 -8.47 -28.94 5.32
CA ILE A 398 -9.18 -27.67 5.35
C ILE A 398 -10.46 -27.85 6.19
N ILE A 399 -10.66 -26.94 7.14
CA ILE A 399 -11.84 -26.89 7.99
C ILE A 399 -12.56 -25.56 7.77
N PHE A 400 -13.86 -25.62 7.54
CA PHE A 400 -14.71 -24.44 7.41
C PHE A 400 -15.62 -24.34 8.64
N THR A 401 -15.75 -23.15 9.23
CA THR A 401 -16.81 -22.88 10.19
C THR A 401 -17.92 -22.05 9.54
N THR A 402 -19.17 -22.45 9.67
CA THR A 402 -20.29 -21.75 9.06
C THR A 402 -21.59 -21.92 9.86
N THR A 403 -22.49 -20.93 9.76
CA THR A 403 -23.87 -21.05 10.24
C THR A 403 -24.83 -21.48 9.11
N ASN A 404 -24.33 -21.49 7.85
CA ASN A 404 -25.15 -21.70 6.66
C ASN A 404 -24.92 -23.09 6.04
N SER A 405 -25.86 -24.01 6.20
CA SER A 405 -25.77 -25.35 5.64
C SER A 405 -25.79 -25.39 4.08
N LYS A 406 -26.17 -24.31 3.40
CA LYS A 406 -26.07 -24.24 1.93
C LYS A 406 -24.62 -24.21 1.44
N ILE A 407 -23.69 -23.71 2.27
CA ILE A 407 -22.25 -23.65 1.96
C ILE A 407 -21.65 -25.06 1.89
N THR A 408 -21.99 -25.93 2.82
CA THR A 408 -21.50 -27.31 2.85
C THR A 408 -21.91 -28.10 1.61
N LYS A 409 -23.13 -27.86 1.12
CA LYS A 409 -23.64 -28.47 -0.13
C LYS A 409 -22.91 -27.94 -1.37
N ARG A 410 -22.58 -26.65 -1.40
CA ARG A 410 -21.85 -26.03 -2.53
C ARG A 410 -20.40 -26.47 -2.61
N LEU A 411 -19.78 -26.71 -1.47
CA LEU A 411 -18.40 -27.21 -1.37
C LEU A 411 -18.32 -28.73 -1.52
N GLU A 412 -19.46 -29.42 -1.72
CA GLU A 412 -19.59 -30.89 -1.83
C GLU A 412 -18.90 -31.64 -0.69
N LEU A 413 -18.98 -31.07 0.53
CA LEU A 413 -18.31 -31.63 1.69
C LEU A 413 -19.01 -32.91 2.15
N GLN A 414 -18.21 -33.97 2.34
CA GLN A 414 -18.71 -35.26 2.80
C GLN A 414 -18.71 -35.37 4.33
N GLU A 415 -17.80 -34.67 4.99
CA GLU A 415 -17.62 -34.68 6.45
C GLU A 415 -18.10 -33.37 7.06
N ILE A 416 -19.19 -33.44 7.83
CA ILE A 416 -19.82 -32.29 8.46
C ILE A 416 -20.11 -32.62 9.90
N VAL A 417 -19.45 -31.86 10.80
CA VAL A 417 -19.73 -31.93 12.26
C VAL A 417 -20.75 -30.86 12.62
N GLU A 418 -21.91 -31.24 13.10
CA GLU A 418 -22.97 -30.33 13.51
C GLU A 418 -22.94 -30.06 15.01
N LEU A 419 -22.87 -28.76 15.38
CA LEU A 419 -22.91 -28.30 16.75
C LEU A 419 -24.27 -27.71 17.11
N GLY A 420 -24.95 -28.29 18.10
CA GLY A 420 -26.16 -27.80 18.69
C GLY A 420 -25.94 -27.12 20.05
N GLU A 421 -27.01 -27.09 20.85
CA GLU A 421 -26.97 -26.64 22.23
C GLU A 421 -26.20 -27.64 23.09
N MET A 422 -25.59 -27.16 24.19
CA MET A 422 -24.91 -28.03 25.16
C MET A 422 -25.90 -28.91 25.90
N THR A 423 -25.46 -30.12 26.27
CA THR A 423 -26.24 -30.92 27.23
C THR A 423 -26.29 -30.21 28.58
N PRO A 424 -27.35 -30.40 29.38
CA PRO A 424 -27.50 -29.76 30.70
C PRO A 424 -26.29 -29.94 31.63
N ASP A 425 -25.66 -31.12 31.59
CA ASP A 425 -24.48 -31.44 32.42
C ASP A 425 -23.24 -30.71 31.95
N VAL A 426 -23.01 -30.64 30.64
CA VAL A 426 -21.88 -29.85 30.04
C VAL A 426 -22.08 -28.37 30.33
N ALA A 427 -23.31 -27.84 30.14
CA ALA A 427 -23.64 -26.46 30.43
C ALA A 427 -23.43 -26.09 31.90
N ARG A 428 -23.78 -26.99 32.84
CA ARG A 428 -23.51 -26.79 34.28
C ARG A 428 -22.01 -26.78 34.58
N ARG A 429 -21.26 -27.71 34.04
CA ARG A 429 -19.78 -27.71 34.16
C ARG A 429 -19.16 -26.45 33.58
N THR A 430 -19.62 -26.00 32.41
CA THR A 430 -19.19 -24.76 31.78
C THR A 430 -19.47 -23.56 32.68
N LEU A 431 -20.68 -23.39 33.18
CA LEU A 431 -21.01 -22.31 34.12
C LEU A 431 -20.10 -22.31 35.33
N GLN A 432 -19.87 -23.46 35.94
CA GLN A 432 -19.03 -23.62 37.12
C GLN A 432 -17.55 -23.25 36.86
N ASN A 433 -17.02 -23.64 35.70
CA ASN A 433 -15.62 -23.32 35.32
C ASN A 433 -15.40 -21.82 35.05
N TYR A 434 -16.44 -21.11 34.64
CA TYR A 434 -16.34 -19.66 34.41
C TYR A 434 -16.72 -18.81 35.64
N LEU A 435 -17.34 -19.37 36.69
CA LEU A 435 -17.59 -18.68 37.94
C LEU A 435 -16.33 -18.67 38.83
N LYS A 436 -16.05 -17.50 39.46
CA LYS A 436 -14.92 -17.35 40.41
C LYS A 436 -15.14 -18.10 41.73
N THR A 437 -16.40 -18.21 42.14
CA THR A 437 -16.79 -18.91 43.35
C THR A 437 -17.60 -20.15 42.98
N PRO A 438 -17.37 -21.28 43.65
CA PRO A 438 -18.19 -22.49 43.46
C PRO A 438 -19.68 -22.17 43.72
N ILE A 439 -20.55 -22.82 42.98
CA ILE A 439 -21.99 -22.71 43.14
C ILE A 439 -22.33 -23.30 44.55
N LEU A 440 -22.85 -22.43 45.43
CA LEU A 440 -23.27 -22.83 46.79
C LEU A 440 -24.46 -23.80 46.74
N GLU A 441 -24.61 -24.70 47.72
CA GLU A 441 -25.73 -25.62 47.79
C GLU A 441 -27.10 -24.93 47.70
N SER A 442 -27.22 -23.73 48.32
CA SER A 442 -28.43 -22.88 48.25
C SER A 442 -28.72 -22.35 46.86
N GLU A 443 -27.75 -22.25 45.98
CA GLU A 443 -27.88 -21.73 44.60
C GLU A 443 -27.99 -22.83 43.55
N GLN A 444 -27.76 -24.10 43.89
CA GLN A 444 -27.87 -25.23 42.94
C GLN A 444 -29.26 -25.35 42.32
N GLN A 445 -30.31 -24.98 43.05
CA GLN A 445 -31.70 -24.97 42.55
C GLN A 445 -31.94 -23.89 41.50
N GLU A 446 -31.18 -22.78 41.53
CA GLU A 446 -31.29 -21.70 40.54
C GLU A 446 -30.46 -21.93 39.29
N ALA A 447 -29.43 -22.78 39.32
CA ALA A 447 -28.51 -23.03 38.21
C ALA A 447 -29.23 -23.63 37.00
N ARG A 448 -30.09 -24.66 37.20
CA ARG A 448 -30.80 -25.33 36.10
C ARG A 448 -31.83 -24.43 35.42
N PRO A 449 -32.70 -23.67 36.13
CA PRO A 449 -33.58 -22.69 35.49
C PRO A 449 -32.83 -21.61 34.75
N LEU A 450 -31.73 -21.09 35.30
CA LEU A 450 -30.91 -20.09 34.63
C LEU A 450 -30.35 -20.63 33.31
N LEU A 451 -29.79 -21.84 33.27
CA LEU A 451 -29.26 -22.50 32.06
C LEU A 451 -30.36 -22.72 31.00
N GLN A 452 -31.58 -23.08 31.41
CA GLN A 452 -32.72 -23.15 30.51
C GLN A 452 -33.05 -21.80 29.86
N GLU A 453 -33.07 -20.70 30.66
CA GLU A 453 -33.29 -19.37 30.13
C GLU A 453 -32.19 -18.90 29.17
N LEU A 454 -30.97 -19.41 29.31
CA LEU A 454 -29.84 -19.20 28.44
C LEU A 454 -29.80 -20.16 27.24
N SER A 455 -30.83 -21.03 27.09
CA SER A 455 -30.96 -22.04 26.02
C SER A 455 -29.69 -22.90 25.89
N TYR A 456 -29.01 -23.17 26.95
CA TYR A 456 -27.77 -23.97 27.00
C TYR A 456 -26.69 -23.53 26.00
N LEU A 457 -26.72 -22.23 25.56
CA LEU A 457 -25.77 -21.71 24.61
C LEU A 457 -24.46 -21.31 25.31
N PRO A 458 -23.29 -21.82 24.86
CA PRO A 458 -21.98 -21.51 25.46
C PRO A 458 -21.74 -20.04 25.66
N LEU A 459 -21.96 -19.21 24.64
CA LEU A 459 -21.70 -17.76 24.69
C LEU A 459 -22.59 -17.06 25.73
N ALA A 460 -23.87 -17.40 25.80
CA ALA A 460 -24.79 -16.82 26.78
C ALA A 460 -24.39 -17.21 28.22
N ILE A 461 -23.96 -18.45 28.43
CA ILE A 461 -23.49 -18.93 29.74
C ILE A 461 -22.22 -18.18 30.19
N VAL A 462 -21.25 -18.02 29.28
CA VAL A 462 -20.00 -17.32 29.56
C VAL A 462 -20.24 -15.83 29.88
N GLN A 463 -21.14 -15.17 29.14
CA GLN A 463 -21.51 -13.78 29.41
C GLN A 463 -22.26 -13.62 30.75
N ALA A 464 -23.17 -14.53 31.06
CA ALA A 464 -23.87 -14.56 32.36
C ALA A 464 -22.88 -14.74 33.53
N ALA A 465 -21.95 -15.70 33.41
CA ALA A 465 -20.91 -15.91 34.43
C ALA A 465 -20.01 -14.68 34.59
N ALA A 466 -19.62 -14.04 33.50
CA ALA A 466 -18.81 -12.83 33.50
C ALA A 466 -19.53 -11.66 34.22
N TYR A 467 -20.82 -11.47 33.98
CA TYR A 467 -21.62 -10.46 34.68
C TYR A 467 -21.70 -10.77 36.21
N ILE A 468 -22.05 -12.04 36.56
CA ILE A 468 -22.13 -12.51 37.94
C ILE A 468 -20.80 -12.28 38.68
N ASN A 469 -19.68 -12.63 38.06
CA ASN A 469 -18.34 -12.41 38.61
C ASN A 469 -17.98 -10.94 38.79
N THR A 470 -18.33 -10.09 37.81
CA THR A 470 -17.96 -8.68 37.80
C THR A 470 -18.78 -7.88 38.80
N ARG A 471 -20.05 -8.25 38.99
CA ARG A 471 -20.98 -7.59 39.93
C ARG A 471 -21.04 -8.26 41.28
N ASN A 472 -20.40 -9.38 41.46
CA ASN A 472 -20.45 -10.19 42.68
C ASN A 472 -21.92 -10.46 43.13
N THR A 473 -22.75 -10.88 42.17
CA THR A 473 -24.20 -11.12 42.38
C THR A 473 -24.51 -12.63 42.38
N THR A 474 -25.70 -12.98 42.81
CA THR A 474 -26.15 -14.38 42.87
C THR A 474 -26.78 -14.87 41.56
N LEU A 475 -26.83 -16.18 41.34
CA LEU A 475 -27.47 -16.81 40.16
C LEU A 475 -28.97 -16.42 40.10
N GLY A 476 -29.66 -16.46 41.22
CA GLY A 476 -31.07 -16.09 41.32
C GLY A 476 -31.33 -14.63 40.99
N HIS A 477 -30.52 -13.71 41.51
CA HIS A 477 -30.65 -12.28 41.17
C HIS A 477 -30.43 -12.01 39.68
N TYR A 478 -29.41 -12.60 39.08
CA TYR A 478 -29.17 -12.48 37.67
C TYR A 478 -30.28 -13.05 36.80
N ARG A 479 -30.86 -14.21 37.21
CA ARG A 479 -32.02 -14.82 36.53
C ARG A 479 -33.23 -13.88 36.54
N LEU A 480 -33.52 -13.22 37.68
CA LEU A 480 -34.60 -12.24 37.77
C LEU A 480 -34.39 -11.04 36.84
N GLN A 481 -33.14 -10.54 36.70
CA GLN A 481 -32.82 -9.49 35.74
C GLN A 481 -33.03 -9.95 34.30
N LEU A 482 -32.65 -11.19 34.00
CA LEU A 482 -32.81 -11.79 32.65
C LEU A 482 -34.30 -11.91 32.28
N LEU A 483 -35.14 -12.34 33.21
CA LEU A 483 -36.61 -12.44 33.05
C LEU A 483 -37.24 -11.07 32.78
N ARG A 484 -36.87 -10.05 33.56
CA ARG A 484 -37.37 -8.68 33.38
C ARG A 484 -37.02 -8.14 32.00
N GLN A 485 -35.78 -8.34 31.52
CA GLN A 485 -35.36 -7.90 30.18
C GLN A 485 -36.12 -8.64 29.08
N LYS A 486 -36.41 -9.94 29.24
CA LYS A 486 -37.25 -10.71 28.29
C LYS A 486 -38.68 -10.20 28.24
N GLU A 487 -39.24 -9.83 29.38
CA GLU A 487 -40.61 -9.32 29.49
C GLU A 487 -40.75 -7.93 28.87
N GLU A 488 -39.82 -7.00 29.16
CA GLU A 488 -39.70 -5.72 28.48
C GLU A 488 -39.51 -5.82 26.96
N ALA A 489 -38.76 -6.83 26.49
CA ALA A 489 -38.61 -7.08 25.07
C ALA A 489 -39.88 -7.62 24.41
N ARG A 490 -40.68 -8.46 25.12
CA ARG A 490 -41.97 -8.98 24.64
C ARG A 490 -43.04 -7.88 24.57
N GLU A 491 -43.14 -7.02 25.57
CA GLU A 491 -44.09 -5.90 25.58
C GLU A 491 -43.85 -4.93 24.43
N ARG A 492 -42.57 -4.66 24.08
CA ARG A 492 -42.21 -3.82 22.95
C ARG A 492 -42.46 -4.49 21.57
N SER A 493 -42.39 -5.82 21.48
CA SER A 493 -42.65 -6.56 20.24
C SER A 493 -44.13 -6.68 19.84
N LEU A 494 -45.06 -6.24 20.70
CA LEU A 494 -46.48 -6.22 20.40
C LEU A 494 -46.93 -5.07 19.48
N VAL A 495 -46.02 -4.14 19.15
CA VAL A 495 -46.27 -3.04 18.21
C VAL A 495 -46.08 -3.54 16.75
N PRO A 496 -47.08 -3.37 15.86
CA PRO A 496 -47.08 -3.98 14.50
C PRO A 496 -45.97 -3.54 13.55
N SER A 497 -45.31 -2.41 13.85
CA SER A 497 -44.19 -1.88 13.03
C SER A 497 -42.88 -2.64 13.20
N GLU A 498 -42.71 -3.49 14.21
CA GLU A 498 -41.43 -4.16 14.54
C GLU A 498 -41.27 -5.58 13.95
N ARG A 499 -42.26 -6.14 13.24
CA ARG A 499 -42.14 -7.49 12.61
C ARG A 499 -41.04 -7.63 11.57
N ARG A 500 -40.54 -6.51 10.98
CA ARG A 500 -39.40 -6.51 10.05
C ARG A 500 -38.03 -6.62 10.74
N LEU A 501 -37.96 -6.47 12.07
CA LEU A 501 -36.70 -6.49 12.81
C LEU A 501 -36.32 -7.87 13.38
N GLN A 502 -37.16 -8.90 13.16
CA GLN A 502 -36.83 -10.29 13.55
C GLN A 502 -35.65 -10.89 12.75
N GLU A 503 -35.28 -10.32 11.60
CA GLU A 503 -34.14 -10.76 10.78
C GLU A 503 -32.75 -10.43 11.40
N TYR A 504 -32.67 -9.53 12.37
CA TYR A 504 -31.37 -9.08 12.91
C TYR A 504 -30.96 -9.69 14.28
N GLY A 505 -31.51 -10.82 14.68
CA GLY A 505 -31.00 -11.58 15.84
C GLY A 505 -31.15 -10.89 17.22
N THR A 506 -32.03 -9.88 17.35
CA THR A 506 -32.16 -9.06 18.58
C THR A 506 -33.00 -9.71 19.70
N THR A 507 -33.48 -10.92 19.54
CA THR A 507 -34.42 -11.57 20.50
C THR A 507 -33.89 -12.85 21.15
N GLY A 508 -32.64 -13.24 20.90
CA GLY A 508 -32.03 -14.45 21.45
C GLY A 508 -31.44 -14.29 22.85
N PRO A 509 -31.13 -15.39 23.57
CA PRO A 509 -30.53 -15.35 24.90
C PRO A 509 -29.24 -14.54 24.98
N VAL A 510 -28.38 -14.62 23.92
CA VAL A 510 -27.12 -13.85 23.84
C VAL A 510 -27.39 -12.34 23.77
N ALA A 511 -28.40 -11.92 22.99
CA ALA A 511 -28.77 -10.51 22.90
C ALA A 511 -29.27 -9.97 24.26
N THR A 512 -30.07 -10.76 24.98
CA THR A 512 -30.61 -10.38 26.31
C THR A 512 -29.48 -10.27 27.34
N THR A 513 -28.54 -11.20 27.42
CA THR A 513 -27.37 -11.16 28.32
C THR A 513 -26.48 -9.95 28.04
N LEU A 514 -26.28 -9.64 26.74
CA LEU A 514 -25.54 -8.49 26.30
C LEU A 514 -26.20 -7.17 26.76
N LEU A 515 -27.51 -7.04 26.56
CA LEU A 515 -28.22 -5.81 26.93
C LEU A 515 -28.14 -5.50 28.45
N ILE A 516 -28.18 -6.54 29.29
CA ILE A 516 -27.99 -6.40 30.75
C ILE A 516 -26.58 -5.84 31.02
N SER A 517 -25.55 -6.42 30.43
CA SER A 517 -24.17 -5.98 30.61
C SER A 517 -23.95 -4.57 30.08
N MET A 518 -24.47 -4.27 28.89
CA MET A 518 -24.36 -2.96 28.25
C MET A 518 -25.01 -1.83 29.05
N ASN A 519 -26.24 -2.03 29.55
CA ASN A 519 -26.93 -1.06 30.38
C ASN A 519 -26.15 -0.76 31.67
N GLN A 520 -25.52 -1.79 32.24
CA GLN A 520 -24.65 -1.62 33.40
C GLN A 520 -23.39 -0.82 33.08
N ILE A 521 -22.68 -1.14 31.99
CA ILE A 521 -21.46 -0.45 31.57
C ILE A 521 -21.76 1.01 31.25
N ARG A 522 -22.84 1.30 30.54
CA ARG A 522 -23.26 2.66 30.21
C ARG A 522 -23.51 3.55 31.46
N GLY A 523 -23.99 2.95 32.53
CA GLY A 523 -24.20 3.67 33.79
C GLY A 523 -22.94 3.84 34.66
N SER A 524 -21.91 2.99 34.45
CA SER A 524 -20.72 2.98 35.29
C SER A 524 -19.46 3.53 34.61
N ASP A 525 -19.30 3.37 33.30
CA ASP A 525 -18.15 3.82 32.54
C ASP A 525 -18.55 4.26 31.12
N PRO A 526 -18.74 5.59 30.92
CA PRO A 526 -19.11 6.14 29.63
C PRO A 526 -18.09 5.83 28.50
N LEU A 527 -16.78 5.84 28.80
CA LEU A 527 -15.73 5.58 27.83
C LEU A 527 -15.77 4.14 27.32
N ALA A 528 -15.99 3.16 28.20
CA ALA A 528 -16.19 1.77 27.79
C ALA A 528 -17.45 1.60 26.93
N ALA A 529 -18.52 2.35 27.22
CA ALA A 529 -19.73 2.35 26.40
C ALA A 529 -19.47 2.95 24.99
N GLU A 530 -18.71 4.05 24.91
CA GLU A 530 -18.31 4.65 23.63
C GLU A 530 -17.49 3.66 22.76
N TYR A 531 -16.57 2.93 23.37
CA TYR A 531 -15.80 1.91 22.66
C TYR A 531 -16.66 0.78 22.10
N MET A 532 -17.70 0.36 22.83
CA MET A 532 -18.66 -0.61 22.29
C MET A 532 -19.43 -0.06 21.09
N PHE A 533 -19.85 1.21 21.12
CA PHE A 533 -20.61 1.81 20.04
C PHE A 533 -19.77 2.04 18.81
N LEU A 534 -18.52 2.49 18.98
CA LEU A 534 -17.55 2.58 17.90
C LEU A 534 -17.27 1.21 17.28
N ALA A 535 -17.01 0.20 18.12
CA ALA A 535 -16.77 -1.17 17.68
C ALA A 535 -17.96 -1.78 16.92
N ALA A 536 -19.21 -1.39 17.23
CA ALA A 536 -20.40 -1.80 16.47
C ALA A 536 -20.52 -1.12 15.09
N SER A 537 -19.74 -0.06 14.83
CA SER A 537 -19.78 0.74 13.60
C SER A 537 -18.60 0.47 12.66
N VAL A 538 -17.66 -0.38 13.05
CA VAL A 538 -16.52 -0.85 12.25
C VAL A 538 -16.55 -2.37 12.13
N ASP A 539 -15.61 -2.96 11.37
CA ASP A 539 -15.48 -4.42 11.35
C ASP A 539 -15.20 -4.96 12.77
N ARG A 540 -15.76 -6.12 13.10
CA ARG A 540 -15.73 -6.72 14.44
C ARG A 540 -14.41 -7.36 14.83
N LYS A 541 -13.52 -7.57 13.89
CA LYS A 541 -12.22 -8.26 14.07
C LYS A 541 -11.07 -7.27 13.95
N ASP A 542 -10.01 -7.55 14.67
CA ASP A 542 -8.74 -6.80 14.61
C ASP A 542 -8.91 -5.27 14.73
N ILE A 543 -9.82 -4.82 15.60
CA ILE A 543 -10.06 -3.39 15.84
C ILE A 543 -8.80 -2.77 16.46
N PRO A 544 -8.06 -1.90 15.74
CA PRO A 544 -6.83 -1.32 16.27
C PRO A 544 -7.09 -0.41 17.47
N LEU A 545 -6.24 -0.48 18.47
CA LEU A 545 -6.36 0.40 19.66
C LEU A 545 -6.20 1.88 19.31
N ASP A 546 -5.61 2.21 18.17
CA ASP A 546 -5.46 3.60 17.69
C ASP A 546 -6.80 4.22 17.26
N LEU A 547 -7.80 3.39 16.97
CA LEU A 547 -9.18 3.86 16.73
C LEU A 547 -9.86 4.33 18.03
N LEU A 548 -9.41 3.85 19.21
CA LEU A 548 -10.01 4.11 20.50
C LEU A 548 -9.36 5.33 21.16
N GLU A 549 -10.03 6.48 21.10
CA GLU A 549 -9.56 7.70 21.75
C GLU A 549 -9.78 7.65 23.27
N ALA A 550 -8.84 8.18 24.02
CA ALA A 550 -8.96 8.39 25.47
C ALA A 550 -8.11 9.58 25.89
N PRO A 551 -8.48 10.27 26.99
CA PRO A 551 -7.67 11.35 27.56
C PRO A 551 -6.27 10.88 27.98
N SER A 552 -6.16 9.61 28.37
CA SER A 552 -4.86 9.00 28.73
C SER A 552 -4.80 7.50 28.36
N PRO A 553 -3.61 6.94 28.11
CA PRO A 553 -3.43 5.49 27.92
C PRO A 553 -3.95 4.64 29.09
N ARG A 554 -3.92 5.18 30.31
CA ARG A 554 -4.42 4.48 31.52
C ARG A 554 -5.95 4.35 31.51
N GLU A 555 -6.65 5.38 31.08
CA GLU A 555 -8.11 5.38 30.97
C GLU A 555 -8.58 4.43 29.87
N ARG A 556 -7.88 4.44 28.70
CA ARG A 556 -8.13 3.47 27.62
C ARG A 556 -8.01 2.04 28.13
N GLU A 557 -6.92 1.72 28.82
CA GLU A 557 -6.69 0.39 29.37
C GLU A 557 -7.70 0.02 30.46
N ALA A 558 -8.21 1.00 31.24
CA ALA A 558 -9.26 0.77 32.23
C ALA A 558 -10.58 0.42 31.55
N ALA A 559 -11.00 1.19 30.54
CA ALA A 559 -12.22 0.93 29.77
C ALA A 559 -12.17 -0.44 29.08
N ILE A 560 -11.04 -0.80 28.44
CA ILE A 560 -10.85 -2.11 27.80
C ILE A 560 -10.92 -3.24 28.83
N ARG A 561 -10.33 -3.09 30.02
CA ARG A 561 -10.43 -4.08 31.11
C ARG A 561 -11.88 -4.30 31.56
N ILE A 562 -12.69 -3.25 31.61
CA ILE A 562 -14.11 -3.37 31.92
C ILE A 562 -14.81 -4.20 30.84
N LEU A 563 -14.64 -3.84 29.56
CA LEU A 563 -15.24 -4.60 28.45
C LEU A 563 -14.83 -6.08 28.47
N ASN A 564 -13.55 -6.35 28.74
CA ASN A 564 -13.03 -7.72 28.83
C ASN A 564 -13.57 -8.48 30.05
N SER A 565 -13.82 -7.78 31.19
CA SER A 565 -14.39 -8.42 32.40
C SER A 565 -15.80 -8.93 32.17
N TYR A 566 -16.59 -8.26 31.30
CA TYR A 566 -17.91 -8.72 30.84
C TYR A 566 -17.86 -9.67 29.63
N ARG A 567 -16.65 -10.06 29.17
CA ARG A 567 -16.44 -10.94 28.00
C ARG A 567 -17.14 -10.43 26.73
N LEU A 568 -17.18 -9.11 26.54
CA LEU A 568 -17.74 -8.47 25.35
C LEU A 568 -16.71 -8.32 24.25
N VAL A 569 -15.45 -8.15 24.62
CA VAL A 569 -14.32 -8.06 23.73
C VAL A 569 -13.26 -9.11 24.08
N THR A 570 -12.50 -9.53 23.09
CA THR A 570 -11.28 -10.34 23.27
C THR A 570 -10.09 -9.51 22.86
N ARG A 571 -9.08 -9.41 23.72
CA ARG A 571 -7.86 -8.67 23.42
C ARG A 571 -6.86 -9.56 22.70
N ARG A 572 -6.20 -9.00 21.67
CA ARG A 572 -5.00 -9.55 21.02
C ARG A 572 -3.77 -8.76 21.45
N PRO A 573 -3.04 -9.13 22.51
CA PRO A 573 -1.94 -8.33 23.05
C PRO A 573 -0.79 -8.14 22.05
N ALA A 574 -0.45 -9.18 21.29
CA ALA A 574 0.62 -9.16 20.29
C ALA A 574 0.34 -8.17 19.13
N GLU A 575 -0.94 -7.94 18.80
CA GLU A 575 -1.37 -7.13 17.66
C GLU A 575 -1.93 -5.76 18.08
N SER A 576 -2.00 -5.46 19.38
CA SER A 576 -2.63 -4.23 19.92
C SER A 576 -4.04 -4.01 19.36
N ALA A 577 -4.90 -5.02 19.45
CA ALA A 577 -6.23 -5.05 18.86
C ALA A 577 -7.29 -5.66 19.77
N LEU A 578 -8.55 -5.41 19.41
CA LEU A 578 -9.73 -6.00 20.02
C LEU A 578 -10.58 -6.73 18.98
N ASP A 579 -11.18 -7.86 19.40
CA ASP A 579 -12.19 -8.58 18.63
C ASP A 579 -13.54 -8.59 19.36
N LEU A 580 -14.61 -8.52 18.58
CA LEU A 580 -15.97 -8.76 19.07
C LEU A 580 -16.53 -10.05 18.45
N HIS A 581 -17.29 -10.79 19.27
CA HIS A 581 -18.06 -11.90 18.74
C HIS A 581 -19.18 -11.40 17.82
N GLN A 582 -19.45 -12.09 16.70
CA GLN A 582 -20.45 -11.69 15.69
C GLN A 582 -21.82 -11.38 16.30
N LEU A 583 -22.31 -12.21 17.23
CA LEU A 583 -23.61 -11.99 17.88
C LEU A 583 -23.61 -10.75 18.79
N VAL A 584 -22.50 -10.47 19.47
CA VAL A 584 -22.32 -9.26 20.29
C VAL A 584 -22.35 -8.02 19.39
N HIS A 585 -21.60 -8.05 18.31
CA HIS A 585 -21.55 -6.96 17.33
C HIS A 585 -22.94 -6.69 16.70
N SER A 586 -23.63 -7.75 16.23
CA SER A 586 -24.96 -7.63 15.62
C SER A 586 -25.99 -7.11 16.62
N ALA A 587 -25.95 -7.57 17.89
CA ALA A 587 -26.88 -7.12 18.93
C ALA A 587 -26.64 -5.66 19.34
N LEU A 588 -25.38 -5.22 19.43
CA LEU A 588 -25.02 -3.81 19.67
C LEU A 588 -25.50 -2.91 18.53
N ARG A 589 -25.28 -3.34 17.28
CA ARG A 589 -25.72 -2.60 16.09
C ARG A 589 -27.24 -2.48 16.05
N GLY A 590 -27.96 -3.58 16.26
CA GLY A 590 -29.43 -3.59 16.34
C GLY A 590 -29.95 -2.71 17.47
N TRP A 591 -29.24 -2.65 18.60
CA TRP A 591 -29.60 -1.73 19.68
C TRP A 591 -29.39 -0.27 19.29
N LEU A 592 -28.23 0.09 18.68
CA LEU A 592 -27.97 1.45 18.20
C LEU A 592 -29.00 1.90 17.17
N GLN A 593 -29.41 1.00 16.27
CA GLN A 593 -30.46 1.27 15.29
C GLN A 593 -31.82 1.57 15.96
N LYS A 594 -32.21 0.80 16.97
CA LYS A 594 -33.44 1.02 17.74
C LYS A 594 -33.44 2.34 18.52
N GLN A 595 -32.25 2.82 18.89
CA GLN A 595 -32.08 4.11 19.59
C GLN A 595 -31.88 5.29 18.62
N GLU A 596 -31.99 5.06 17.29
CA GLU A 596 -31.74 6.05 16.24
C GLU A 596 -30.36 6.73 16.33
N ARG A 597 -29.37 6.00 16.87
CA ARG A 597 -28.00 6.49 17.08
C ARG A 597 -26.98 5.84 16.16
N LEU A 598 -27.39 4.89 15.34
CA LEU A 598 -26.46 4.15 14.45
C LEU A 598 -25.81 5.08 13.44
N ASP A 599 -26.57 6.01 12.86
CA ASP A 599 -26.05 6.98 11.88
C ASP A 599 -24.97 7.88 12.51
N GLN A 600 -25.22 8.38 13.72
CA GLN A 600 -24.29 9.20 14.48
C GLN A 600 -22.96 8.46 14.73
N TRP A 601 -23.05 7.17 15.15
CA TRP A 601 -21.86 6.38 15.44
C TRP A 601 -21.15 5.90 14.16
N SER A 602 -21.87 5.65 13.08
CA SER A 602 -21.28 5.35 11.76
C SER A 602 -20.53 6.57 11.22
N GLN A 603 -21.07 7.76 11.37
CA GLN A 603 -20.38 9.00 11.01
C GLN A 603 -19.15 9.24 11.89
N HIS A 604 -19.26 9.04 13.20
CA HIS A 604 -18.13 9.15 14.13
C HIS A 604 -17.01 8.16 13.78
N ALA A 605 -17.37 6.91 13.45
CA ALA A 605 -16.41 5.90 12.99
C ALA A 605 -15.74 6.30 11.68
N THR A 606 -16.48 6.84 10.71
CA THR A 606 -15.95 7.34 9.43
C THR A 606 -14.94 8.48 9.65
N SER A 607 -15.31 9.50 10.43
CA SER A 607 -14.41 10.63 10.76
C SER A 607 -13.18 10.16 11.52
N ARG A 608 -13.33 9.17 12.42
CA ARG A 608 -12.22 8.60 13.16
C ARG A 608 -11.25 7.82 12.26
N LEU A 609 -11.80 6.97 11.40
CA LEU A 609 -11.04 6.23 10.41
C LEU A 609 -10.29 7.16 9.47
N LEU A 610 -10.92 8.20 8.95
CA LEU A 610 -10.29 9.18 8.07
C LEU A 610 -9.03 9.81 8.68
N ARG A 611 -9.04 10.10 10.01
CA ARG A 611 -7.88 10.66 10.74
C ARG A 611 -6.72 9.69 10.89
N VAL A 612 -7.00 8.41 11.10
CA VAL A 612 -5.96 7.39 11.34
C VAL A 612 -5.54 6.64 10.07
N PHE A 613 -6.35 6.70 9.01
CA PHE A 613 -6.06 6.05 7.74
C PHE A 613 -4.88 6.75 7.05
N PRO A 614 -3.74 6.07 6.88
CA PRO A 614 -2.54 6.69 6.32
C PRO A 614 -2.71 7.00 4.83
N ASP A 615 -1.72 7.68 4.26
CA ASP A 615 -1.59 7.83 2.82
C ASP A 615 -1.34 6.47 2.13
N HIS A 616 -1.52 6.42 0.81
CA HIS A 616 -1.38 5.24 -0.02
C HIS A 616 0.09 4.88 -0.34
N ASN A 617 1.06 5.51 0.32
CA ASN A 617 2.48 5.18 0.14
C ASN A 617 2.73 3.71 0.52
N HIS A 618 3.50 3.00 -0.31
CA HIS A 618 3.82 1.59 -0.13
C HIS A 618 4.40 1.27 1.26
N GLY A 619 5.16 2.19 1.88
CA GLY A 619 5.66 2.07 3.25
C GLY A 619 4.57 1.92 4.32
N ASN A 620 3.34 2.35 4.02
CA ASN A 620 2.18 2.26 4.90
C ASN A 620 1.28 1.06 4.62
N ARG A 621 1.68 0.16 3.69
CA ARG A 621 0.87 -0.97 3.20
C ARG A 621 0.29 -1.84 4.31
N SER A 622 1.07 -2.18 5.32
CA SER A 622 0.60 -2.97 6.46
C SER A 622 -0.46 -2.25 7.30
N LYS A 623 -0.37 -0.92 7.43
CA LYS A 623 -1.30 -0.12 8.22
C LYS A 623 -2.64 0.05 7.52
N TRP A 624 -2.66 0.49 6.25
CA TRP A 624 -3.93 0.70 5.56
C TRP A 624 -4.61 -0.63 5.18
N ARG A 625 -3.88 -1.73 4.91
CA ARG A 625 -4.46 -3.06 4.76
C ARG A 625 -5.24 -3.50 5.99
N ARG A 626 -4.74 -3.19 7.19
CA ARG A 626 -5.39 -3.47 8.46
C ARG A 626 -6.64 -2.62 8.67
N LEU A 627 -6.62 -1.35 8.25
CA LEU A 627 -7.73 -0.41 8.42
C LEU A 627 -8.81 -0.56 7.34
N LEU A 628 -8.48 -1.12 6.18
CA LEU A 628 -9.37 -1.22 5.03
C LEU A 628 -10.69 -1.98 5.33
N PRO A 629 -10.71 -3.14 6.02
CA PRO A 629 -11.96 -3.82 6.38
C PRO A 629 -12.86 -2.92 7.24
N HIS A 630 -12.29 -2.21 8.20
CA HIS A 630 -13.03 -1.28 9.07
C HIS A 630 -13.61 -0.10 8.29
N ALA A 631 -12.83 0.46 7.37
CA ALA A 631 -13.26 1.58 6.53
C ALA A 631 -14.40 1.14 5.60
N ARG A 632 -14.26 0.02 4.91
CA ARG A 632 -15.32 -0.52 4.04
C ARG A 632 -16.58 -0.85 4.83
N TYR A 633 -16.43 -1.41 6.02
CA TYR A 633 -17.57 -1.70 6.89
C TYR A 633 -18.30 -0.42 7.30
N ALA A 634 -17.60 0.62 7.74
CA ALA A 634 -18.19 1.91 8.09
C ALA A 634 -18.87 2.57 6.88
N LEU A 635 -18.25 2.45 5.70
CA LEU A 635 -18.77 2.97 4.43
C LEU A 635 -19.97 2.17 3.87
N SER A 636 -20.18 0.92 4.27
CA SER A 636 -21.31 0.11 3.80
C SER A 636 -22.66 0.58 4.34
N HIS A 637 -22.69 1.40 5.39
CA HIS A 637 -23.92 1.95 5.98
C HIS A 637 -24.28 3.28 5.31
N GLU A 638 -25.47 3.40 4.73
CA GLU A 638 -25.97 4.65 4.18
C GLU A 638 -26.33 5.64 5.29
N VAL A 639 -25.69 6.80 5.32
CA VAL A 639 -25.93 7.87 6.28
C VAL A 639 -26.69 9.03 5.61
N PRO A 640 -27.65 9.69 6.29
CA PRO A 640 -28.32 10.88 5.75
C PRO A 640 -27.38 12.01 5.37
N LYS A 641 -27.88 13.02 4.67
CA LYS A 641 -27.15 14.08 3.93
C LYS A 641 -26.05 14.87 4.67
N GLU A 642 -25.99 14.84 5.99
CA GLU A 642 -24.98 15.51 6.80
C GLU A 642 -23.77 14.58 7.02
N GLY A 643 -22.54 15.01 6.70
CA GLY A 643 -21.30 14.24 6.85
C GLY A 643 -20.74 13.62 5.56
N LYS A 644 -21.13 14.12 4.40
CA LYS A 644 -20.70 13.57 3.09
C LYS A 644 -19.23 13.77 2.79
N GLY A 645 -18.56 14.83 3.29
CA GLY A 645 -17.15 15.12 3.03
C GLY A 645 -16.23 14.00 3.52
N ASP A 646 -16.23 13.73 4.83
CA ASP A 646 -15.39 12.70 5.45
C ASP A 646 -15.57 11.32 4.79
N ARG A 647 -16.81 11.03 4.36
CA ARG A 647 -17.13 9.76 3.71
C ARG A 647 -16.51 9.65 2.33
N ILE A 648 -16.57 10.71 1.53
CA ILE A 648 -15.95 10.76 0.19
C ILE A 648 -14.44 10.64 0.33
N ASP A 649 -13.84 11.41 1.24
CA ASP A 649 -12.40 11.41 1.47
C ASP A 649 -11.89 10.03 1.95
N LEU A 650 -12.66 9.37 2.83
CA LEU A 650 -12.32 8.00 3.25
C LEU A 650 -12.48 7.00 2.09
N THR A 651 -13.54 7.14 1.27
CA THR A 651 -13.73 6.28 0.09
C THR A 651 -12.59 6.46 -0.91
N TRP A 652 -12.16 7.70 -1.14
CA TRP A 652 -11.00 8.03 -1.96
C TRP A 652 -9.72 7.37 -1.44
N LYS A 653 -9.41 7.52 -0.14
CA LYS A 653 -8.24 6.88 0.48
C LYS A 653 -8.27 5.35 0.35
N CYS A 654 -9.44 4.74 0.50
CA CYS A 654 -9.60 3.29 0.30
C CYS A 654 -9.36 2.89 -1.16
N ALA A 655 -9.89 3.64 -2.12
CA ALA A 655 -9.69 3.38 -3.55
C ALA A 655 -8.20 3.47 -3.94
N MET A 656 -7.50 4.52 -3.49
CA MET A 656 -6.07 4.69 -3.71
C MET A 656 -5.24 3.57 -3.07
N ALA A 657 -5.60 3.14 -1.86
CA ALA A 657 -4.93 2.03 -1.19
C ALA A 657 -5.13 0.70 -1.94
N LEU A 658 -6.34 0.43 -2.43
CA LEU A 658 -6.65 -0.76 -3.24
C LEU A 658 -5.91 -0.74 -4.58
N HIS A 659 -5.87 0.41 -5.26
CA HIS A 659 -5.11 0.59 -6.49
C HIS A 659 -3.63 0.28 -6.28
N THR A 660 -3.01 0.86 -5.23
CA THR A 660 -1.61 0.60 -4.85
C THR A 660 -1.37 -0.87 -4.47
N ASP A 661 -2.41 -1.58 -4.01
CA ASP A 661 -2.35 -3.01 -3.66
C ASP A 661 -2.53 -3.95 -4.87
N GLY A 662 -2.77 -3.40 -6.08
CA GLY A 662 -3.05 -4.17 -7.29
C GLY A 662 -4.46 -4.78 -7.34
N ARG A 663 -5.37 -4.36 -6.46
CA ARG A 663 -6.77 -4.80 -6.40
C ARG A 663 -7.65 -3.88 -7.26
N TYR A 664 -7.37 -3.85 -8.56
CA TYR A 664 -7.92 -2.88 -9.50
C TYR A 664 -9.44 -2.93 -9.62
N ASP A 665 -10.04 -4.12 -9.66
CA ASP A 665 -11.50 -4.29 -9.77
C ASP A 665 -12.24 -3.65 -8.59
N GLU A 666 -11.70 -3.81 -7.38
CA GLU A 666 -12.29 -3.25 -6.16
C GLU A 666 -12.01 -1.73 -6.02
N ALA A 667 -10.87 -1.28 -6.53
CA ALA A 667 -10.55 0.15 -6.60
C ALA A 667 -11.48 0.87 -7.60
N GLU A 668 -11.77 0.24 -8.74
CA GLU A 668 -12.70 0.76 -9.77
C GLU A 668 -14.08 1.06 -9.17
N GLU A 669 -14.67 0.10 -8.43
CA GLU A 669 -15.98 0.30 -7.79
C GLU A 669 -16.01 1.56 -6.90
N LEU A 670 -14.96 1.78 -6.12
CA LEU A 670 -14.87 2.94 -5.21
C LEU A 670 -14.58 4.24 -5.97
N PHE A 671 -13.73 4.21 -7.00
CA PHE A 671 -13.48 5.39 -7.84
C PHE A 671 -14.72 5.82 -8.61
N VAL A 672 -15.53 4.89 -9.12
CA VAL A 672 -16.83 5.20 -9.75
C VAL A 672 -17.75 5.92 -8.76
N GLN A 673 -17.88 5.44 -7.52
CA GLN A 673 -18.70 6.07 -6.48
C GLN A 673 -18.22 7.50 -6.16
N VAL A 674 -16.91 7.69 -6.04
CA VAL A 674 -16.30 9.02 -5.78
C VAL A 674 -16.54 9.93 -6.97
N MET A 675 -16.26 9.50 -8.19
CA MET A 675 -16.42 10.26 -9.43
C MET A 675 -17.88 10.72 -9.62
N GLU A 676 -18.86 9.79 -9.48
CA GLU A 676 -20.27 10.12 -9.58
C GLU A 676 -20.72 11.13 -8.51
N THR A 677 -20.15 11.01 -7.31
CA THR A 677 -20.46 11.94 -6.21
C THR A 677 -19.86 13.33 -6.50
N PHE A 678 -18.61 13.42 -6.94
CA PHE A 678 -17.98 14.68 -7.31
C PHE A 678 -18.66 15.31 -8.52
N LYS A 679 -18.97 14.54 -9.55
CA LYS A 679 -19.72 15.03 -10.72
C LYS A 679 -21.05 15.68 -10.32
N ARG A 680 -21.79 15.08 -9.40
CA ARG A 680 -23.07 15.59 -8.92
C ARG A 680 -22.95 16.81 -8.01
N VAL A 681 -21.89 16.90 -7.18
CA VAL A 681 -21.73 17.94 -6.15
C VAL A 681 -20.94 19.14 -6.67
N LEU A 682 -19.86 18.88 -7.41
CA LEU A 682 -18.87 19.87 -7.84
C LEU A 682 -19.01 20.23 -9.34
N GLY A 683 -19.61 19.36 -10.14
CA GLY A 683 -19.72 19.49 -11.60
C GLY A 683 -18.66 18.66 -12.35
N GLU A 684 -18.85 18.51 -13.67
CA GLU A 684 -17.98 17.67 -14.52
C GLU A 684 -16.58 18.25 -14.71
N GLU A 685 -16.44 19.55 -14.74
CA GLU A 685 -15.16 20.24 -14.99
C GLU A 685 -14.36 20.56 -13.70
N HIS A 686 -14.85 20.15 -12.53
CA HIS A 686 -14.13 20.41 -11.29
C HIS A 686 -12.87 19.55 -11.21
N PRO A 687 -11.72 20.07 -10.71
CA PRO A 687 -10.46 19.33 -10.66
C PRO A 687 -10.54 17.99 -9.95
N ASP A 688 -11.26 17.93 -8.82
CA ASP A 688 -11.41 16.70 -8.06
C ASP A 688 -12.23 15.65 -8.84
N THR A 689 -13.21 16.09 -9.65
CA THR A 689 -13.96 15.22 -10.59
C THR A 689 -13.02 14.66 -11.65
N LEU A 690 -12.23 15.53 -12.29
CA LEU A 690 -11.26 15.13 -13.31
C LEU A 690 -10.15 14.22 -12.74
N THR A 691 -9.70 14.51 -11.52
CA THR A 691 -8.73 13.65 -10.81
C THR A 691 -9.31 12.25 -10.57
N SER A 692 -10.58 12.17 -10.15
CA SER A 692 -11.23 10.87 -9.94
C SER A 692 -11.42 10.11 -11.25
N MET A 693 -11.71 10.79 -12.36
CA MET A 693 -11.78 10.20 -13.69
C MET A 693 -10.43 9.68 -14.19
N ALA A 694 -9.35 10.43 -13.97
CA ALA A 694 -8.00 10.02 -14.36
C ALA A 694 -7.53 8.78 -13.57
N ASN A 695 -7.81 8.71 -12.27
CA ASN A 695 -7.49 7.54 -11.46
C ASN A 695 -8.35 6.32 -11.84
N LEU A 696 -9.61 6.53 -12.18
CA LEU A 696 -10.47 5.46 -12.69
C LEU A 696 -9.93 4.92 -14.03
N ALA A 697 -9.56 5.79 -14.96
CA ALA A 697 -8.97 5.39 -16.24
C ALA A 697 -7.65 4.61 -16.04
N SER A 698 -6.78 5.07 -15.15
CA SER A 698 -5.54 4.36 -14.78
C SER A 698 -5.80 2.99 -14.18
N THR A 699 -6.86 2.85 -13.41
CA THR A 699 -7.24 1.60 -12.74
C THR A 699 -7.78 0.56 -13.71
N VAL A 700 -8.64 0.99 -14.64
CA VAL A 700 -9.34 0.11 -15.59
C VAL A 700 -8.46 -0.25 -16.80
N LEU A 701 -7.77 0.74 -17.35
CA LEU A 701 -7.02 0.62 -18.60
C LEU A 701 -5.52 0.45 -18.40
N GLY A 702 -5.01 0.80 -17.24
CA GLY A 702 -3.59 0.84 -16.91
C GLY A 702 -2.95 2.21 -17.19
N GLU A 703 -1.79 2.48 -16.57
CA GLU A 703 -1.09 3.77 -16.69
C GLU A 703 -0.56 4.05 -18.11
N GLU A 704 -0.30 3.02 -18.88
CA GLU A 704 0.27 3.12 -20.24
C GLU A 704 -0.78 3.24 -21.34
N HIS A 705 -2.07 3.18 -21.01
CA HIS A 705 -3.15 3.27 -22.00
C HIS A 705 -3.31 4.71 -22.53
N PRO A 706 -3.52 4.91 -23.85
CA PRO A 706 -3.65 6.25 -24.44
C PRO A 706 -4.73 7.13 -23.78
N ASP A 707 -5.86 6.56 -23.39
CA ASP A 707 -6.94 7.30 -22.74
C ASP A 707 -6.58 7.73 -21.32
N THR A 708 -5.76 6.94 -20.62
CA THR A 708 -5.20 7.34 -19.32
C THR A 708 -4.27 8.53 -19.47
N LEU A 709 -3.37 8.48 -20.43
CA LEU A 709 -2.44 9.58 -20.75
C LEU A 709 -3.20 10.85 -21.15
N THR A 710 -4.25 10.72 -21.96
CA THR A 710 -5.13 11.83 -22.31
C THR A 710 -5.82 12.43 -21.08
N SER A 711 -6.30 11.60 -20.15
CA SER A 711 -6.92 12.07 -18.89
C SER A 711 -5.92 12.81 -18.00
N MET A 712 -4.68 12.34 -17.93
CA MET A 712 -3.58 13.01 -17.20
C MET A 712 -3.28 14.37 -17.83
N ALA A 713 -3.17 14.46 -19.15
CA ALA A 713 -2.93 15.71 -19.89
C ALA A 713 -4.04 16.76 -19.64
N ASN A 714 -5.31 16.33 -19.67
CA ASN A 714 -6.47 17.20 -19.38
C ASN A 714 -6.47 17.72 -17.95
N LEU A 715 -6.17 16.85 -16.97
CA LEU A 715 -6.07 17.25 -15.58
C LEU A 715 -4.93 18.26 -15.37
N ALA A 716 -3.76 18.01 -15.96
CA ALA A 716 -2.62 18.91 -15.88
C ALA A 716 -2.94 20.29 -16.52
N SER A 717 -3.67 20.29 -17.62
CA SER A 717 -4.15 21.54 -18.25
C SER A 717 -5.09 22.31 -17.30
N THR A 718 -5.97 21.61 -16.60
CA THR A 718 -6.87 22.21 -15.60
C THR A 718 -6.07 22.82 -14.44
N TYR A 719 -5.07 22.13 -13.89
CA TYR A 719 -4.18 22.68 -12.87
C TYR A 719 -3.43 23.93 -13.35
N ARG A 720 -2.91 23.89 -14.58
CA ARG A 720 -2.25 25.05 -15.19
C ARG A 720 -3.17 26.27 -15.26
N ASN A 721 -4.41 26.08 -15.72
CA ASN A 721 -5.40 27.17 -15.83
C ASN A 721 -5.81 27.75 -14.47
N GLN A 722 -5.69 26.99 -13.40
CA GLN A 722 -5.91 27.44 -12.00
C GLN A 722 -4.69 28.10 -11.36
N GLY A 723 -3.56 28.20 -12.06
CA GLY A 723 -2.31 28.72 -11.49
C GLY A 723 -1.56 27.70 -10.60
N ARG A 724 -2.01 26.44 -10.54
CA ARG A 724 -1.37 25.35 -9.79
C ARG A 724 -0.25 24.71 -10.65
N TRP A 725 0.72 25.53 -11.00
CA TRP A 725 1.73 25.15 -12.00
C TRP A 725 2.67 24.01 -11.58
N LYS A 726 2.95 23.86 -10.28
CA LYS A 726 3.78 22.75 -9.77
C LYS A 726 3.10 21.40 -9.95
N GLU A 727 1.83 21.31 -9.59
CA GLU A 727 1.06 20.07 -9.73
C GLU A 727 0.86 19.72 -11.21
N ALA A 728 0.66 20.74 -12.07
CA ALA A 728 0.63 20.54 -13.51
C ALA A 728 1.97 19.99 -14.04
N GLU A 729 3.10 20.55 -13.61
CA GLU A 729 4.44 20.12 -13.99
C GLU A 729 4.72 18.68 -13.57
N GLU A 730 4.44 18.32 -12.31
CA GLU A 730 4.66 16.95 -11.80
C GLU A 730 3.87 15.91 -12.58
N LEU A 731 2.60 16.22 -12.89
CA LEU A 731 1.74 15.31 -13.64
C LEU A 731 2.17 15.19 -15.11
N GLN A 732 2.54 16.30 -15.75
CA GLN A 732 3.04 16.32 -17.13
C GLN A 732 4.41 15.64 -17.26
N ALA A 733 5.31 15.78 -16.28
CA ALA A 733 6.58 15.07 -16.27
C ALA A 733 6.38 13.56 -16.17
N LYS A 734 5.42 13.10 -15.34
CA LYS A 734 5.06 11.68 -15.26
C LYS A 734 4.48 11.17 -16.59
N GLU A 735 3.51 11.89 -17.17
CA GLU A 735 2.90 11.57 -18.46
C GLU A 735 3.96 11.48 -19.57
N LEU A 736 4.84 12.48 -19.66
CA LEU A 736 5.91 12.54 -20.64
C LEU A 736 6.87 11.34 -20.53
N GLY A 737 7.24 10.95 -19.31
CA GLY A 737 8.08 9.77 -19.07
C GLY A 737 7.43 8.46 -19.53
N ILE A 738 6.11 8.33 -19.39
CA ILE A 738 5.37 7.16 -19.90
C ILE A 738 5.26 7.21 -21.43
N CYS A 739 4.90 8.37 -22.01
CA CYS A 739 4.81 8.57 -23.46
C CYS A 739 6.13 8.26 -24.17
N SER A 740 7.26 8.73 -23.63
CA SER A 740 8.60 8.47 -24.18
C SER A 740 8.93 6.96 -24.23
N ARG A 741 8.57 6.23 -23.16
CA ARG A 741 8.83 4.78 -23.07
C ARG A 741 7.92 3.95 -23.97
N VAL A 742 6.64 4.34 -24.11
CA VAL A 742 5.62 3.54 -24.79
C VAL A 742 5.49 3.88 -26.27
N LEU A 743 5.53 5.18 -26.61
CA LEU A 743 5.19 5.70 -27.94
C LEU A 743 6.43 6.11 -28.76
N GLY A 744 7.52 6.44 -28.06
CA GLY A 744 8.73 6.97 -28.70
C GLY A 744 8.71 8.48 -28.95
N GLU A 745 9.88 9.06 -29.19
CA GLU A 745 10.12 10.53 -29.22
C GLU A 745 9.42 11.28 -30.36
N GLU A 746 9.10 10.60 -31.47
CA GLU A 746 8.48 11.21 -32.65
C GLU A 746 6.95 11.08 -32.69
N HIS A 747 6.36 10.37 -31.71
CA HIS A 747 4.92 10.14 -31.72
C HIS A 747 4.14 11.46 -31.47
N PRO A 748 3.03 11.71 -32.20
CA PRO A 748 2.25 12.96 -32.06
C PRO A 748 1.83 13.27 -30.62
N SER A 749 1.39 12.26 -29.86
CA SER A 749 1.01 12.44 -28.45
C SER A 749 2.20 12.85 -27.58
N MET A 750 3.40 12.29 -27.82
CA MET A 750 4.62 12.68 -27.14
C MET A 750 4.96 14.15 -27.38
N LEU A 751 4.89 14.59 -28.63
CA LEU A 751 5.15 15.98 -29.00
C LEU A 751 4.11 16.94 -28.41
N THR A 752 2.87 16.48 -28.27
CA THR A 752 1.81 17.26 -27.59
C THR A 752 2.06 17.37 -26.07
N SER A 753 2.49 16.30 -25.43
CA SER A 753 2.87 16.31 -24.01
C SER A 753 4.05 17.25 -23.74
N MET A 754 5.07 17.25 -24.61
CA MET A 754 6.19 18.20 -24.53
C MET A 754 5.74 19.65 -24.67
N ALA A 755 4.87 19.94 -25.63
CA ALA A 755 4.32 21.29 -25.82
C ALA A 755 3.48 21.78 -24.64
N ASN A 756 2.72 20.88 -24.00
CA ASN A 756 1.97 21.16 -22.80
C ASN A 756 2.89 21.50 -21.61
N LEU A 757 3.94 20.73 -21.41
CA LEU A 757 4.95 20.98 -20.37
C LEU A 757 5.67 22.31 -20.60
N ALA A 758 6.06 22.60 -21.84
CA ALA A 758 6.67 23.88 -22.22
C ALA A 758 5.74 25.07 -21.89
N SER A 759 4.43 24.92 -22.18
CA SER A 759 3.43 25.92 -21.80
C SER A 759 3.34 26.14 -20.27
N THR A 760 3.52 25.09 -19.48
CA THR A 760 3.56 25.18 -18.01
C THR A 760 4.83 25.92 -17.55
N PHE A 761 6.00 25.62 -18.11
CA PHE A 761 7.23 26.35 -17.84
C PHE A 761 7.14 27.82 -18.20
N ARG A 762 6.50 28.14 -19.33
CA ARG A 762 6.25 29.53 -19.74
C ARG A 762 5.41 30.30 -18.72
N ASN A 763 4.37 29.66 -18.17
CA ASN A 763 3.53 30.27 -17.13
C ASN A 763 4.26 30.46 -15.79
N GLN A 764 5.24 29.61 -15.50
CA GLN A 764 6.12 29.74 -14.33
C GLN A 764 7.22 30.79 -14.51
N GLY A 765 7.39 31.39 -15.71
CA GLY A 765 8.48 32.30 -16.02
C GLY A 765 9.81 31.61 -16.36
N ARG A 766 9.82 30.29 -16.52
CA ARG A 766 10.98 29.46 -16.89
C ARG A 766 11.13 29.40 -18.41
N TRP A 767 11.32 30.55 -19.02
CA TRP A 767 11.23 30.73 -20.48
C TRP A 767 12.32 29.97 -21.27
N LYS A 768 13.53 29.77 -20.70
CA LYS A 768 14.61 29.01 -21.37
C LYS A 768 14.26 27.53 -21.51
N GLU A 769 13.69 26.93 -20.45
CA GLU A 769 13.29 25.53 -20.47
C GLU A 769 12.08 25.32 -21.40
N ALA A 770 11.17 26.30 -21.46
CA ALA A 770 10.07 26.30 -22.42
C ALA A 770 10.61 26.37 -23.87
N GLU A 771 11.57 27.27 -24.16
CA GLU A 771 12.21 27.43 -25.46
C GLU A 771 12.87 26.11 -25.93
N GLU A 772 13.62 25.44 -25.06
CA GLU A 772 14.31 24.17 -25.42
C GLU A 772 13.31 23.10 -25.87
N LEU A 773 12.22 22.93 -25.12
CA LEU A 773 11.17 21.95 -25.47
C LEU A 773 10.40 22.36 -26.73
N GLU A 774 10.03 23.63 -26.86
CA GLU A 774 9.28 24.13 -28.04
C GLU A 774 10.10 24.05 -29.31
N LEU A 775 11.41 24.32 -29.27
CA LEU A 775 12.34 24.13 -30.39
C LEU A 775 12.36 22.63 -30.81
N GLN A 776 12.54 21.74 -29.87
CA GLN A 776 12.57 20.30 -30.15
C GLN A 776 11.26 19.82 -30.79
N VAL A 777 10.11 20.25 -30.25
CA VAL A 777 8.78 19.93 -30.79
C VAL A 777 8.62 20.48 -32.20
N MET A 778 8.96 21.74 -32.42
CA MET A 778 8.83 22.41 -33.72
C MET A 778 9.72 21.73 -34.79
N GLU A 779 11.00 21.49 -34.47
CA GLU A 779 11.92 20.82 -35.42
C GLU A 779 11.48 19.40 -35.75
N THR A 780 11.00 18.66 -34.77
CA THR A 780 10.48 17.30 -34.98
C THR A 780 9.22 17.30 -35.83
N ARG A 781 8.24 18.17 -35.52
CA ARG A 781 7.01 18.31 -36.33
C ARG A 781 7.32 18.78 -37.75
N LYS A 782 8.25 19.71 -37.92
CA LYS A 782 8.69 20.20 -39.25
C LYS A 782 9.30 19.04 -40.07
N ARG A 783 10.09 18.19 -39.44
CA ARG A 783 10.72 17.02 -40.13
C ARG A 783 9.70 15.91 -40.45
N VAL A 784 8.75 15.64 -39.53
CA VAL A 784 7.82 14.51 -39.66
C VAL A 784 6.57 14.87 -40.45
N LEU A 785 6.01 16.07 -40.22
CA LEU A 785 4.72 16.52 -40.80
C LEU A 785 4.90 17.52 -41.97
N GLY A 786 6.07 18.15 -42.01
CA GLY A 786 6.35 19.23 -42.96
C GLY A 786 6.12 20.64 -42.41
N GLU A 787 6.66 21.66 -43.15
CA GLU A 787 6.65 23.06 -42.69
C GLU A 787 5.23 23.69 -42.67
N GLU A 788 4.34 23.25 -43.54
CA GLU A 788 3.01 23.83 -43.71
C GLU A 788 1.90 23.10 -42.92
N HIS A 789 2.29 22.05 -42.15
CA HIS A 789 1.29 21.31 -41.39
C HIS A 789 0.76 22.16 -40.22
N PRO A 790 -0.55 22.14 -39.91
CA PRO A 790 -1.15 22.96 -38.85
C PRO A 790 -0.47 22.82 -37.51
N ASP A 791 -0.11 21.61 -37.13
CA ASP A 791 0.58 21.33 -35.85
C ASP A 791 2.02 21.91 -35.82
N THR A 792 2.71 21.94 -36.96
CA THR A 792 4.01 22.58 -37.08
C THR A 792 3.87 24.10 -36.89
N LEU A 793 2.91 24.69 -37.53
CA LEU A 793 2.61 26.12 -37.42
C LEU A 793 2.18 26.50 -36.00
N THR A 794 1.39 25.65 -35.35
CA THR A 794 1.04 25.84 -33.92
C THR A 794 2.28 25.81 -33.03
N SER A 795 3.25 24.93 -33.31
CA SER A 795 4.51 24.87 -32.54
C SER A 795 5.36 26.14 -32.75
N MET A 796 5.38 26.68 -33.98
CA MET A 796 6.04 27.95 -34.30
C MET A 796 5.39 29.13 -33.56
N ALA A 797 4.06 29.17 -33.50
CA ALA A 797 3.31 30.20 -32.77
C ALA A 797 3.56 30.15 -31.25
N ASN A 798 3.69 28.95 -30.65
CA ASN A 798 4.05 28.76 -29.25
C ASN A 798 5.47 29.29 -28.98
N LEU A 799 6.45 28.94 -29.81
CA LEU A 799 7.82 29.41 -29.70
C LEU A 799 7.89 30.96 -29.85
N ALA A 800 7.13 31.53 -30.79
CA ALA A 800 7.01 32.98 -30.94
C ALA A 800 6.48 33.63 -29.65
N SER A 801 5.49 33.01 -29.00
CA SER A 801 4.97 33.47 -27.72
C SER A 801 6.03 33.43 -26.60
N THR A 802 6.89 32.42 -26.58
CA THR A 802 8.01 32.29 -25.63
C THR A 802 9.06 33.36 -25.90
N TYR A 803 9.44 33.62 -27.15
CA TYR A 803 10.33 34.71 -27.53
C TYR A 803 9.75 36.09 -27.16
N ARG A 804 8.46 36.29 -27.31
CA ARG A 804 7.78 37.52 -26.91
C ARG A 804 7.90 37.75 -25.39
N ASN A 805 7.73 36.71 -24.57
CA ASN A 805 7.88 36.78 -23.12
C ASN A 805 9.35 37.01 -22.68
N GLN A 806 10.31 36.59 -23.48
CA GLN A 806 11.75 36.88 -23.27
C GLN A 806 12.19 38.27 -23.72
N GLY A 807 11.30 39.05 -24.38
CA GLY A 807 11.62 40.35 -24.98
C GLY A 807 12.35 40.27 -26.32
N ARG A 808 12.43 39.09 -26.93
CA ARG A 808 13.03 38.81 -28.27
C ARG A 808 12.00 39.04 -29.36
N TRP A 809 11.51 40.27 -29.46
CA TRP A 809 10.35 40.59 -30.27
C TRP A 809 10.57 40.46 -31.78
N LYS A 810 11.81 40.63 -32.30
CA LYS A 810 12.10 40.45 -33.74
C LYS A 810 11.97 38.98 -34.15
N GLU A 811 12.52 38.07 -33.36
CA GLU A 811 12.46 36.66 -33.63
C GLU A 811 11.01 36.14 -33.49
N ALA A 812 10.25 36.70 -32.54
CA ALA A 812 8.80 36.42 -32.43
C ALA A 812 8.04 36.91 -33.65
N GLU A 813 8.36 38.12 -34.20
CA GLU A 813 7.72 38.69 -35.41
C GLU A 813 8.00 37.79 -36.62
N GLU A 814 9.25 37.36 -36.82
CA GLU A 814 9.61 36.48 -37.97
C GLU A 814 8.76 35.21 -37.98
N LEU A 815 8.62 34.55 -36.84
CA LEU A 815 7.78 33.35 -36.71
C LEU A 815 6.28 33.66 -36.86
N ASP A 816 5.77 34.70 -36.19
CA ASP A 816 4.33 35.07 -36.25
C ASP A 816 3.91 35.46 -37.67
N VAL A 817 4.76 36.19 -38.46
CA VAL A 817 4.50 36.52 -39.86
C VAL A 817 4.46 35.25 -40.74
N GLN A 818 5.46 34.35 -40.55
CA GLN A 818 5.51 33.12 -41.33
C GLN A 818 4.27 32.24 -41.05
N VAL A 819 3.86 32.12 -39.76
CA VAL A 819 2.69 31.36 -39.36
C VAL A 819 1.43 31.96 -39.97
N MET A 820 1.23 33.30 -39.87
CA MET A 820 0.05 33.97 -40.36
C MET A 820 -0.07 33.87 -41.88
N GLU A 821 1.00 34.12 -42.62
CA GLU A 821 0.99 34.02 -44.07
C GLU A 821 0.73 32.60 -44.58
N THR A 822 1.29 31.60 -43.86
CA THR A 822 1.09 30.20 -44.22
C THR A 822 -0.35 29.77 -43.94
N PHE A 823 -0.89 30.06 -42.73
CA PHE A 823 -2.31 29.79 -42.47
C PHE A 823 -3.26 30.50 -43.43
N LYS A 824 -3.00 31.76 -43.77
CA LYS A 824 -3.79 32.49 -44.73
C LYS A 824 -3.78 31.85 -46.13
N ARG A 825 -2.64 31.34 -46.58
CA ARG A 825 -2.49 30.67 -47.87
C ARG A 825 -3.10 29.24 -47.86
N VAL A 826 -2.97 28.48 -46.77
CA VAL A 826 -3.37 27.05 -46.69
C VAL A 826 -4.86 26.92 -46.29
N LEU A 827 -5.30 27.66 -45.28
CA LEU A 827 -6.63 27.55 -44.69
C LEU A 827 -7.60 28.66 -45.13
N GLY A 828 -7.07 29.76 -45.68
CA GLY A 828 -7.85 30.96 -46.02
C GLY A 828 -7.87 32.01 -44.93
N GLU A 829 -8.29 33.22 -45.27
CA GLU A 829 -8.27 34.41 -44.41
C GLU A 829 -9.31 34.37 -43.28
N GLU A 830 -10.39 33.62 -43.46
CA GLU A 830 -11.50 33.53 -42.50
C GLU A 830 -11.38 32.34 -41.54
N HIS A 831 -10.33 31.54 -41.65
CA HIS A 831 -10.16 30.36 -40.80
C HIS A 831 -9.77 30.76 -39.36
N PRO A 832 -10.32 30.12 -38.29
CA PRO A 832 -10.02 30.48 -36.90
C PRO A 832 -8.53 30.52 -36.56
N ASP A 833 -7.72 29.59 -37.08
CA ASP A 833 -6.27 29.57 -36.85
C ASP A 833 -5.55 30.75 -37.51
N THR A 834 -6.05 31.19 -38.69
CA THR A 834 -5.54 32.40 -39.32
C THR A 834 -5.85 33.64 -38.48
N LEU A 835 -7.06 33.74 -37.96
CA LEU A 835 -7.48 34.85 -37.09
C LEU A 835 -6.67 34.86 -35.78
N THR A 836 -6.46 33.71 -35.17
CA THR A 836 -5.60 33.56 -33.98
C THR A 836 -4.16 34.01 -34.26
N SER A 837 -3.60 33.65 -35.45
CA SER A 837 -2.25 34.08 -35.86
C SER A 837 -2.14 35.58 -36.09
N MET A 838 -3.18 36.21 -36.62
CA MET A 838 -3.28 37.68 -36.76
C MET A 838 -3.26 38.38 -35.39
N ALA A 839 -4.02 37.84 -34.40
CA ALA A 839 -4.05 38.38 -33.04
C ALA A 839 -2.69 38.24 -32.33
N ASN A 840 -1.96 37.12 -32.56
CA ASN A 840 -0.61 36.88 -32.03
C ASN A 840 0.40 37.90 -32.63
N LEU A 841 0.43 38.07 -33.94
CA LEU A 841 1.31 39.03 -34.61
C LEU A 841 1.00 40.49 -34.15
N ALA A 842 -0.25 40.85 -34.03
CA ALA A 842 -0.65 42.15 -33.51
C ALA A 842 -0.19 42.37 -32.07
N SER A 843 -0.22 41.33 -31.23
CA SER A 843 0.35 41.36 -29.85
C SER A 843 1.87 41.58 -29.91
N THR A 844 2.58 41.00 -30.87
CA THR A 844 4.02 41.22 -31.06
C THR A 844 4.32 42.63 -31.49
N TYR A 845 3.57 43.21 -32.42
CA TYR A 845 3.65 44.63 -32.81
C TYR A 845 3.41 45.59 -31.65
N ARG A 846 2.39 45.27 -30.79
CA ARG A 846 2.10 46.06 -29.60
C ARG A 846 3.31 46.07 -28.62
N ASN A 847 3.93 44.93 -28.40
CA ASN A 847 5.10 44.83 -27.49
C ASN A 847 6.35 45.55 -28.06
N GLN A 848 6.43 45.73 -29.38
CA GLN A 848 7.45 46.54 -30.05
C GLN A 848 7.12 48.05 -30.04
N GLY A 849 5.93 48.47 -29.54
CA GLY A 849 5.48 49.85 -29.61
C GLY A 849 4.93 50.30 -31.00
N ARG A 850 4.72 49.37 -31.92
CA ARG A 850 4.17 49.57 -33.27
C ARG A 850 2.66 49.55 -33.24
N TRP A 851 2.09 50.49 -32.50
CA TRP A 851 0.69 50.50 -32.15
C TRP A 851 -0.27 50.60 -33.37
N LYS A 852 0.06 51.39 -34.41
CA LYS A 852 -0.76 51.54 -35.61
C LYS A 852 -0.91 50.24 -36.39
N GLU A 853 0.18 49.49 -36.57
CA GLU A 853 0.18 48.23 -37.30
C GLU A 853 -0.56 47.15 -36.49
N ALA A 854 -0.46 47.19 -35.16
CA ALA A 854 -1.27 46.34 -34.28
C ALA A 854 -2.76 46.64 -34.38
N GLU A 855 -3.15 47.95 -34.42
CA GLU A 855 -4.54 48.42 -34.59
C GLU A 855 -5.14 47.96 -35.91
N GLU A 856 -4.43 48.22 -37.04
CA GLU A 856 -4.89 47.82 -38.39
C GLU A 856 -5.13 46.34 -38.49
N LEU A 857 -4.24 45.51 -37.95
CA LEU A 857 -4.34 44.05 -37.96
C LEU A 857 -5.49 43.54 -37.05
N GLN A 858 -5.64 44.11 -35.85
CA GLN A 858 -6.72 43.74 -34.93
C GLN A 858 -8.11 44.24 -35.38
N ALA A 859 -8.20 45.40 -35.96
CA ALA A 859 -9.47 45.91 -36.51
C ALA A 859 -9.94 45.01 -37.66
N LYS A 860 -9.00 44.54 -38.52
CA LYS A 860 -9.28 43.61 -39.58
C LYS A 860 -9.74 42.26 -39.06
N GLU A 861 -9.01 41.71 -38.07
CA GLU A 861 -9.31 40.43 -37.39
C GLU A 861 -10.70 40.50 -36.72
N LEU A 862 -11.00 41.56 -35.95
CA LEU A 862 -12.30 41.77 -35.32
C LEU A 862 -13.44 41.82 -36.31
N GLY A 863 -13.24 42.57 -37.45
CA GLY A 863 -14.24 42.64 -38.51
C GLY A 863 -14.57 41.30 -39.16
N ILE A 864 -13.57 40.40 -39.25
CA ILE A 864 -13.78 39.03 -39.77
C ILE A 864 -14.45 38.17 -38.70
N CYS A 865 -14.01 38.22 -37.43
CA CYS A 865 -14.60 37.49 -36.29
C CYS A 865 -16.09 37.85 -36.13
N SER A 866 -16.44 39.12 -36.14
CA SER A 866 -17.84 39.56 -35.99
C SER A 866 -18.73 39.07 -37.16
N ARG A 867 -18.19 39.02 -38.36
CA ARG A 867 -18.93 38.55 -39.55
C ARG A 867 -19.05 37.02 -39.58
N VAL A 868 -18.03 36.27 -39.20
CA VAL A 868 -17.96 34.79 -39.34
C VAL A 868 -18.50 34.08 -38.10
N LEU A 869 -18.15 34.55 -36.93
CA LEU A 869 -18.49 33.92 -35.67
C LEU A 869 -19.69 34.57 -34.96
N GLY A 870 -19.95 35.86 -35.29
CA GLY A 870 -20.97 36.68 -34.63
C GLY A 870 -20.41 37.56 -33.50
N GLU A 871 -21.16 38.60 -33.14
CA GLU A 871 -20.71 39.58 -32.13
C GLU A 871 -20.65 39.06 -30.71
N GLU A 872 -21.43 38.02 -30.39
CA GLU A 872 -21.49 37.40 -29.06
C GLU A 872 -20.51 36.23 -28.89
N HIS A 873 -19.75 35.87 -29.93
CA HIS A 873 -18.83 34.75 -29.83
C HIS A 873 -17.63 35.07 -28.89
N PRO A 874 -17.19 34.15 -27.98
CA PRO A 874 -16.10 34.41 -27.06
C PRO A 874 -14.81 34.92 -27.71
N ASP A 875 -14.48 34.44 -28.90
CA ASP A 875 -13.28 34.89 -29.64
C ASP A 875 -13.45 36.33 -30.17
N THR A 876 -14.66 36.69 -30.67
CA THR A 876 -14.96 38.07 -31.03
C THR A 876 -14.81 39.01 -29.82
N LEU A 877 -15.31 38.60 -28.65
CA LEU A 877 -15.17 39.38 -27.41
C LEU A 877 -13.70 39.48 -26.96
N THR A 878 -12.89 38.49 -27.30
CA THR A 878 -11.45 38.52 -27.04
C THR A 878 -10.73 39.49 -27.99
N SER A 879 -11.08 39.50 -29.25
CA SER A 879 -10.60 40.45 -30.25
C SER A 879 -10.97 41.91 -29.91
N MET A 880 -12.22 42.18 -29.47
CA MET A 880 -12.65 43.47 -28.96
C MET A 880 -11.77 43.93 -27.78
N ASN A 881 -11.58 43.06 -26.82
CA ASN A 881 -10.75 43.35 -25.64
C ASN A 881 -9.29 43.71 -26.04
N ASN A 882 -8.70 42.92 -26.93
CA ASN A 882 -7.33 43.15 -27.41
C ASN A 882 -7.17 44.47 -28.16
N LEU A 883 -8.12 44.82 -29.03
CA LEU A 883 -8.14 46.09 -29.75
C LEU A 883 -8.32 47.27 -28.78
N ALA A 884 -9.16 47.15 -27.77
CA ALA A 884 -9.35 48.20 -26.76
C ALA A 884 -8.03 48.46 -25.98
N PHE A 885 -7.27 47.41 -25.60
CA PHE A 885 -5.95 47.58 -25.00
C PHE A 885 -4.93 48.25 -25.94
N THR A 886 -5.00 47.99 -27.25
CA THR A 886 -4.13 48.63 -28.23
C THR A 886 -4.44 50.11 -28.40
N LEU A 887 -5.75 50.45 -28.51
CA LEU A 887 -6.21 51.83 -28.57
C LEU A 887 -5.81 52.66 -27.33
N ASN A 888 -5.95 52.07 -26.14
CA ASN A 888 -5.53 52.74 -24.92
C ASN A 888 -4.01 52.98 -24.89
N GLY A 889 -3.20 52.01 -25.32
CA GLY A 889 -1.76 52.15 -25.43
C GLY A 889 -1.29 53.20 -26.44
N GLN A 890 -2.12 53.56 -27.43
CA GLN A 890 -1.91 54.67 -28.36
C GLN A 890 -2.30 56.05 -27.79
N GLY A 891 -2.94 56.06 -26.60
CA GLY A 891 -3.50 57.31 -26.05
C GLY A 891 -4.91 57.64 -26.57
N LEU A 892 -5.55 56.76 -27.35
CA LEU A 892 -6.93 56.90 -27.80
C LEU A 892 -7.92 56.38 -26.74
N THR A 893 -7.76 56.88 -25.51
CA THR A 893 -8.44 56.35 -24.32
C THR A 893 -9.98 56.41 -24.43
N SER A 894 -10.54 57.43 -25.06
CA SER A 894 -12.00 57.52 -25.22
C SER A 894 -12.57 56.41 -26.10
N ASN A 895 -11.88 56.03 -27.18
CA ASN A 895 -12.28 54.94 -28.07
C ASN A 895 -12.09 53.59 -27.37
N ALA A 896 -11.01 53.47 -26.62
CA ALA A 896 -10.71 52.27 -25.83
C ALA A 896 -11.77 52.01 -24.75
N ILE A 897 -12.23 53.08 -24.04
CA ILE A 897 -13.29 52.97 -23.03
C ILE A 897 -14.61 52.52 -23.67
N SER A 898 -15.03 53.15 -24.76
CA SER A 898 -16.27 52.78 -25.45
C SER A 898 -16.26 51.30 -25.92
N LEU A 899 -15.17 50.86 -26.54
CA LEU A 899 -15.07 49.49 -27.03
C LEU A 899 -15.02 48.49 -25.85
N MET A 900 -14.38 48.86 -24.73
CA MET A 900 -14.29 47.98 -23.53
C MET A 900 -15.62 47.92 -22.79
N GLU A 901 -16.44 49.03 -22.79
CA GLU A 901 -17.79 49.02 -22.22
C GLU A 901 -18.69 48.03 -22.97
N ASP A 902 -18.67 48.04 -24.31
CA ASP A 902 -19.40 47.09 -25.14
C ASP A 902 -18.94 45.64 -24.88
N CYS A 903 -17.64 45.45 -24.85
CA CYS A 903 -17.04 44.13 -24.54
C CYS A 903 -17.46 43.61 -23.13
N CYS A 904 -17.42 44.48 -22.10
CA CYS A 904 -17.84 44.12 -20.74
C CYS A 904 -19.32 43.78 -20.65
N GLY A 905 -20.15 44.51 -21.36
CA GLY A 905 -21.58 44.25 -21.48
C GLY A 905 -21.87 42.87 -22.05
N LEU A 906 -21.31 42.58 -23.20
CA LEU A 906 -21.46 41.30 -23.90
C LEU A 906 -20.83 40.13 -23.08
N ARG A 907 -19.62 40.30 -22.53
CA ARG A 907 -19.01 39.26 -21.67
C ARG A 907 -19.84 38.95 -20.43
N ALA A 908 -20.49 39.93 -19.83
CA ALA A 908 -21.35 39.70 -18.67
C ALA A 908 -22.59 38.87 -19.01
N VAL A 909 -23.12 39.02 -20.24
CA VAL A 909 -24.26 38.24 -20.76
C VAL A 909 -23.82 36.83 -21.13
N VAL A 910 -22.75 36.69 -21.92
CA VAL A 910 -22.32 35.43 -22.53
C VAL A 910 -21.56 34.55 -21.56
N LEU A 911 -20.59 35.07 -20.80
CA LEU A 911 -19.73 34.33 -19.90
C LEU A 911 -20.21 34.43 -18.45
N GLY A 912 -21.00 35.42 -18.11
CA GLY A 912 -21.45 35.69 -16.78
C GLY A 912 -20.62 36.76 -16.03
N PRO A 913 -21.23 37.45 -15.04
CA PRO A 913 -20.60 38.59 -14.35
C PRO A 913 -19.40 38.19 -13.42
N ARG A 914 -19.28 36.93 -13.07
CA ARG A 914 -18.20 36.39 -12.19
C ARG A 914 -17.11 35.67 -12.99
N HIS A 915 -17.21 35.60 -14.30
CA HIS A 915 -16.19 34.97 -15.13
C HIS A 915 -14.88 35.75 -15.08
N PRO A 916 -13.68 35.10 -14.97
CA PRO A 916 -12.39 35.80 -14.85
C PRO A 916 -12.15 36.83 -15.95
N PHE A 917 -12.49 36.52 -17.21
CA PHE A 917 -12.34 37.47 -18.31
C PHE A 917 -13.27 38.65 -18.19
N THR A 918 -14.49 38.50 -17.68
CA THR A 918 -15.41 39.59 -17.41
C THR A 918 -14.88 40.51 -16.31
N ILE A 919 -14.33 39.93 -15.25
CA ILE A 919 -13.73 40.66 -14.12
C ILE A 919 -12.53 41.47 -14.59
N SER A 920 -11.59 40.83 -15.32
CA SER A 920 -10.36 41.46 -15.82
C SER A 920 -10.67 42.64 -16.74
N SER A 921 -11.65 42.49 -17.66
CA SER A 921 -12.08 43.60 -18.54
C SER A 921 -12.68 44.77 -17.77
N ARG A 922 -13.51 44.50 -16.74
CA ARG A 922 -14.08 45.53 -15.87
C ARG A 922 -13.04 46.27 -15.05
N GLU A 923 -12.04 45.59 -14.56
CA GLU A 923 -10.94 46.20 -13.83
C GLU A 923 -10.13 47.13 -14.73
N ALA A 924 -9.82 46.69 -15.97
CA ALA A 924 -9.15 47.52 -16.95
C ALA A 924 -9.98 48.77 -17.30
N LEU A 925 -11.30 48.59 -17.55
CA LEU A 925 -12.23 49.66 -17.83
C LEU A 925 -12.29 50.70 -16.69
N ALA A 926 -12.43 50.24 -15.43
CA ALA A 926 -12.48 51.13 -14.26
C ALA A 926 -11.17 51.93 -14.12
N THR A 927 -10.00 51.31 -14.35
CA THR A 927 -8.70 51.99 -14.31
C THR A 927 -8.62 53.11 -15.36
N TRP A 928 -9.01 52.81 -16.61
CA TRP A 928 -8.96 53.80 -17.69
C TRP A 928 -9.96 54.96 -17.52
N GLN A 929 -11.14 54.69 -16.95
CA GLN A 929 -12.14 55.72 -16.62
C GLN A 929 -11.61 56.67 -15.52
N LEU A 930 -10.91 56.15 -14.49
CA LEU A 930 -10.25 56.94 -13.44
C LEU A 930 -9.13 57.83 -14.02
N GLU A 931 -8.24 57.25 -14.83
CA GLU A 931 -7.15 57.97 -15.51
C GLU A 931 -7.70 59.09 -16.40
N ALA A 932 -8.77 58.84 -17.15
CA ALA A 932 -9.41 59.86 -18.01
C ALA A 932 -10.04 61.01 -17.18
N MET A 933 -10.65 60.70 -16.01
CA MET A 933 -11.18 61.71 -15.09
C MET A 933 -10.06 62.59 -14.49
N GLU A 934 -8.94 61.98 -14.07
CA GLU A 934 -7.79 62.74 -13.54
C GLU A 934 -7.18 63.68 -14.56
N ILE A 935 -7.00 63.22 -15.81
CA ILE A 935 -6.51 64.08 -16.91
C ILE A 935 -7.49 65.22 -17.19
N SER A 936 -8.83 65.01 -17.13
CA SER A 936 -9.81 66.06 -17.34
C SER A 936 -9.80 67.12 -16.22
N VAL A 937 -9.55 66.72 -14.96
CA VAL A 937 -9.40 67.61 -13.82
C VAL A 937 -8.11 68.43 -13.93
N GLN A 938 -6.99 67.86 -14.36
CA GLN A 938 -5.73 68.55 -14.55
C GLN A 938 -5.76 69.54 -15.72
N ASN A 939 -6.52 69.29 -16.76
CA ASN A 939 -6.69 70.19 -17.93
C ASN A 939 -7.68 71.32 -17.62
N ASN A 940 -8.49 71.25 -16.56
CA ASN A 940 -9.44 72.25 -16.14
C ASN A 940 -8.94 73.10 -14.94
N THR A 941 -7.75 72.83 -14.40
CA THR A 941 -7.02 73.58 -13.40
C THR A 941 -5.85 74.37 -14.04
#